data_4971ef982af38ad3436311c49484bb22
#
_entry.id   4971ef982af38ad3436311c49484bb22
#
_cell.length_a   1.000
_cell.length_b   1.000
_cell.length_c   1.000
_cell.angle_alpha   90.00
_cell.angle_beta   90.00
_cell.angle_gamma   90.00
#
_symmetry.space_group_name_H-M   'P 1'
#
loop_
_entity.id
_entity.type
_entity.pdbx_description
1 polymer ?
#
loop_
_entity_poly.entity_id
_entity_poly.type
_entity_poly.pdbx_seq_one_letter_code
_entity_poly.pdbx_strand_id
1 'polypeptide(L)'
;MKLKKLQIKKYKNLIDFTVDFESGKGLSILIGNNGSGKSNVLEAISGIFHDLFKEKDGRKITCDYKLEYNLNEIDCIIEQKNGTLRCYGEKFKRRDVFIEENAPNNIIGLYSGEEDRLWTSFYETYYKSYIKRIKTNRHQERMRLMLINKYYWNVALLTLLLSGNETLKPFIENDLGITSISKIELKFNFKFFDDVNELLRTFVDRINPDHKSKIECNLEDLRNSIFYSVLTDENGNIRVDENGNKLLAEIGITDTEVFQNLTQAYMPKNEKIIKDIIIQIDDDITVEQLSEGEKKLILVKTVLEILSDEKTLVLMDEPDAHLHEIRKKKLYSMMGEYPNRQIVIATHSPTFIDIAEPDQVKMLKLDDSGKAMLYEEEKLEAIRNLTGSRINAFLERPILYCEGTEASVESVLYPLLFPEYKIVPAGGHEEVIYLTKTYNRTFGDTTHYAIGIIDWDYKTEAQLSALKNEKIYALKVVEVENVLMDLVLLEAAKNEFCSDGDCLEKAKRSLFADCTRNKEYQATKYTSNSIVSQIKSGISPEGGSIERIKQRIQDVCDITKVDALYNERLQYLDEYLREGRFEDLVRIYDFGHNINRFLNDVVNNYQSRILRLIERRTDLQEALKSKYYSEIE
;
A
#
# COMPACT_ATOMS: atom_id res chain seq x y z
N MET A 1 -10.47 7.29 21.40
CA MET A 1 -11.30 6.12 21.76
C MET A 1 -10.41 4.89 21.84
N LYS A 2 -10.63 3.97 22.80
CA LYS A 2 -9.93 2.67 22.86
C LYS A 2 -10.94 1.57 23.12
N LEU A 3 -11.09 0.66 22.15
CA LEU A 3 -11.92 -0.53 22.31
C LEU A 3 -11.26 -1.47 23.32
N LYS A 4 -12.05 -1.97 24.29
CA LYS A 4 -11.55 -2.85 25.34
C LYS A 4 -11.97 -4.29 25.11
N LYS A 5 -13.28 -4.54 25.08
CA LYS A 5 -13.80 -5.91 25.07
C LYS A 5 -15.12 -6.03 24.35
N LEU A 6 -15.29 -7.09 23.58
CA LEU A 6 -16.55 -7.49 23.00
C LEU A 6 -16.94 -8.88 23.52
N GLN A 7 -18.15 -9.01 24.05
CA GLN A 7 -18.76 -10.27 24.44
C GLN A 7 -20.08 -10.44 23.69
N ILE A 8 -20.28 -11.56 23.05
CA ILE A 8 -21.47 -11.87 22.25
C ILE A 8 -22.00 -13.25 22.61
N LYS A 9 -23.29 -13.33 22.89
CA LYS A 9 -23.94 -14.62 23.20
C LYS A 9 -24.17 -15.47 21.95
N LYS A 10 -24.71 -14.86 20.88
CA LYS A 10 -24.95 -15.57 19.62
C LYS A 10 -25.16 -14.60 18.44
N TYR A 11 -24.15 -14.48 17.58
CA TYR A 11 -24.26 -13.76 16.32
C TYR A 11 -23.54 -14.54 15.22
N LYS A 12 -24.26 -15.14 14.30
CA LYS A 12 -23.72 -16.05 13.27
C LYS A 12 -22.89 -17.16 13.94
N ASN A 13 -21.62 -17.33 13.59
CA ASN A 13 -20.70 -18.29 14.21
C ASN A 13 -20.03 -17.78 15.50
N LEU A 14 -20.25 -16.51 15.87
CA LEU A 14 -19.81 -15.99 17.18
C LEU A 14 -20.80 -16.46 18.24
N ILE A 15 -20.50 -17.56 18.93
CA ILE A 15 -21.35 -18.18 19.95
C ILE A 15 -20.59 -18.24 21.27
N ASP A 16 -21.11 -17.60 22.33
CA ASP A 16 -20.42 -17.40 23.61
C ASP A 16 -18.99 -16.83 23.40
N PHE A 17 -18.88 -15.90 22.43
CA PHE A 17 -17.61 -15.37 21.94
C PHE A 17 -17.19 -14.15 22.75
N THR A 18 -15.91 -14.11 23.08
CA THR A 18 -15.28 -12.97 23.77
C THR A 18 -13.96 -12.65 23.08
N VAL A 19 -13.72 -11.36 22.81
CA VAL A 19 -12.44 -10.85 22.32
C VAL A 19 -12.03 -9.62 23.11
N ASP A 20 -10.75 -9.57 23.49
CA ASP A 20 -10.10 -8.48 24.18
C ASP A 20 -9.22 -7.70 23.20
N PHE A 21 -9.30 -6.36 23.25
CA PHE A 21 -8.58 -5.43 22.38
C PHE A 21 -7.58 -4.54 23.15
N GLU A 22 -7.50 -4.64 24.48
CA GLU A 22 -6.71 -3.72 25.32
C GLU A 22 -5.22 -3.77 25.01
N SER A 23 -4.70 -4.93 24.63
CA SER A 23 -3.27 -5.14 24.36
C SER A 23 -2.76 -4.43 23.10
N GLY A 24 -3.61 -4.16 22.12
CA GLY A 24 -3.21 -3.77 20.75
C GLY A 24 -2.84 -2.30 20.51
N LYS A 25 -2.63 -1.47 21.54
CA LYS A 25 -2.17 -0.07 21.40
C LYS A 25 -2.87 0.74 20.28
N GLY A 26 -4.18 0.54 20.08
CA GLY A 26 -4.98 1.23 19.06
C GLY A 26 -5.12 0.49 17.72
N LEU A 27 -4.26 -0.46 17.39
CA LEU A 27 -4.40 -1.33 16.22
C LEU A 27 -4.66 -2.78 16.67
N SER A 28 -5.74 -3.38 16.17
CA SER A 28 -6.07 -4.79 16.41
C SER A 28 -6.31 -5.50 15.09
N ILE A 29 -5.64 -6.62 14.88
CA ILE A 29 -5.66 -7.38 13.63
C ILE A 29 -6.29 -8.74 13.88
N LEU A 30 -7.51 -8.92 13.38
CA LEU A 30 -8.23 -10.20 13.41
C LEU A 30 -7.77 -11.04 12.22
N ILE A 31 -7.17 -12.17 12.49
CA ILE A 31 -6.65 -13.07 11.46
C ILE A 31 -7.21 -14.48 11.61
N GLY A 32 -7.21 -15.25 10.54
CA GLY A 32 -7.68 -16.64 10.53
C GLY A 32 -8.19 -17.04 9.15
N ASN A 33 -8.48 -18.32 8.98
CA ASN A 33 -8.97 -18.88 7.73
C ASN A 33 -10.31 -18.26 7.29
N ASN A 34 -10.66 -18.44 6.01
CA ASN A 34 -11.97 -18.02 5.51
C ASN A 34 -13.09 -18.68 6.32
N GLY A 35 -14.10 -17.89 6.68
CA GLY A 35 -15.21 -18.36 7.51
C GLY A 35 -14.95 -18.40 9.02
N SER A 36 -13.72 -18.12 9.51
CA SER A 36 -13.39 -18.17 10.96
C SER A 36 -14.14 -17.16 11.83
N GLY A 37 -14.83 -16.17 11.23
CA GLY A 37 -15.64 -15.20 11.98
C GLY A 37 -15.05 -13.79 12.04
N LYS A 38 -13.91 -13.51 11.41
CA LYS A 38 -13.27 -12.17 11.39
C LYS A 38 -14.24 -11.05 11.02
N SER A 39 -14.83 -11.13 9.82
CA SER A 39 -15.79 -10.14 9.33
C SER A 39 -17.06 -10.10 10.21
N ASN A 40 -17.45 -11.22 10.81
CA ASN A 40 -18.60 -11.26 11.72
C ASN A 40 -18.34 -10.45 13.01
N VAL A 41 -17.09 -10.35 13.49
CA VAL A 41 -16.72 -9.47 14.60
C VAL A 41 -16.91 -8.00 14.20
N LEU A 42 -16.40 -7.59 13.01
CA LEU A 42 -16.59 -6.23 12.51
C LEU A 42 -18.06 -5.89 12.30
N GLU A 43 -18.84 -6.83 11.75
CA GLU A 43 -20.28 -6.69 11.60
C GLU A 43 -20.99 -6.53 12.94
N ALA A 44 -20.64 -7.34 13.94
CA ALA A 44 -21.23 -7.25 15.26
C ALA A 44 -20.97 -5.88 15.91
N ILE A 45 -19.73 -5.39 15.83
CA ILE A 45 -19.40 -4.04 16.34
C ILE A 45 -20.20 -2.97 15.58
N SER A 46 -20.24 -3.05 14.23
CA SER A 46 -21.03 -2.12 13.40
C SER A 46 -22.51 -2.15 13.77
N GLY A 47 -23.06 -3.34 13.99
CA GLY A 47 -24.46 -3.54 14.35
C GLY A 47 -24.81 -3.00 15.74
N ILE A 48 -23.91 -3.15 16.71
CA ILE A 48 -24.09 -2.58 18.06
C ILE A 48 -24.18 -1.05 18.00
N PHE A 49 -23.27 -0.40 17.26
CA PHE A 49 -23.31 1.05 17.09
C PHE A 49 -24.48 1.52 16.21
N HIS A 50 -24.84 0.74 15.16
CA HIS A 50 -26.05 1.00 14.40
C HIS A 50 -27.28 1.02 15.32
N ASP A 51 -27.43 0.03 16.20
CA ASP A 51 -28.54 -0.08 17.12
C ASP A 51 -28.51 1.01 18.20
N LEU A 52 -27.30 1.49 18.57
CA LEU A 52 -27.15 2.65 19.44
C LEU A 52 -27.59 3.96 18.76
N PHE A 53 -27.27 4.19 17.50
CA PHE A 53 -27.54 5.47 16.81
C PHE A 53 -28.93 5.55 16.19
N LYS A 54 -29.66 4.44 16.08
CA LYS A 54 -30.98 4.40 15.45
C LYS A 54 -32.09 4.76 16.42
N GLU A 55 -32.92 5.74 16.06
CA GLU A 55 -33.99 6.27 16.93
C GLU A 55 -35.20 5.35 17.07
N LYS A 56 -35.49 4.48 16.09
CA LYS A 56 -36.73 3.67 16.05
C LYS A 56 -36.44 2.18 16.01
N ASP A 57 -37.40 1.39 16.51
CA ASP A 57 -37.34 -0.08 16.58
C ASP A 57 -36.88 -0.78 15.29
N GLY A 58 -36.13 -1.83 15.46
CA GLY A 58 -35.54 -2.63 14.40
C GLY A 58 -34.05 -2.88 14.66
N ARG A 59 -33.74 -3.34 15.89
CA ARG A 59 -32.41 -3.76 16.26
C ARG A 59 -31.94 -4.86 15.33
N LYS A 60 -30.70 -4.73 14.86
CA LYS A 60 -30.06 -5.72 13.98
C LYS A 60 -29.37 -6.81 14.78
N ILE A 61 -28.87 -6.48 15.97
CA ILE A 61 -28.30 -7.46 16.91
C ILE A 61 -29.33 -7.78 17.98
N THR A 62 -29.93 -8.95 17.90
CA THR A 62 -31.02 -9.38 18.78
C THR A 62 -30.58 -10.23 19.96
N CYS A 63 -29.33 -10.70 19.94
CA CYS A 63 -28.77 -11.49 21.04
C CYS A 63 -28.23 -10.61 22.17
N ASP A 64 -27.98 -11.23 23.34
CA ASP A 64 -27.28 -10.57 24.42
C ASP A 64 -25.82 -10.31 24.04
N TYR A 65 -25.33 -9.10 24.33
CA TYR A 65 -23.96 -8.68 24.10
C TYR A 65 -23.53 -7.62 25.10
N LYS A 66 -22.19 -7.46 25.23
CA LYS A 66 -21.56 -6.39 25.97
C LYS A 66 -20.35 -5.87 25.18
N LEU A 67 -20.32 -4.57 24.91
CA LEU A 67 -19.19 -3.86 24.28
C LEU A 67 -18.63 -2.86 25.28
N GLU A 68 -17.34 -2.96 25.56
CA GLU A 68 -16.61 -2.11 26.49
C GLU A 68 -15.55 -1.32 25.72
N TYR A 69 -15.46 -0.02 25.98
CA TYR A 69 -14.44 0.86 25.40
C TYR A 69 -14.15 2.05 26.33
N ASN A 70 -13.00 2.70 26.14
CA ASN A 70 -12.65 3.94 26.82
C ASN A 70 -12.77 5.12 25.85
N LEU A 71 -13.39 6.20 26.29
CA LEU A 71 -13.49 7.45 25.56
C LEU A 71 -13.24 8.62 26.49
N ASN A 72 -12.22 9.45 26.23
CA ASN A 72 -11.80 10.56 27.08
C ASN A 72 -11.58 10.13 28.55
N GLU A 73 -10.85 9.03 28.74
CA GLU A 73 -10.54 8.44 30.06
C GLU A 73 -11.76 7.86 30.82
N ILE A 74 -12.96 7.89 30.22
CA ILE A 74 -14.18 7.33 30.79
C ILE A 74 -14.39 5.93 30.20
N ASP A 75 -14.59 4.95 31.06
CA ASP A 75 -14.97 3.60 30.67
C ASP A 75 -16.45 3.55 30.32
N CYS A 76 -16.74 3.19 29.08
CA CYS A 76 -18.07 3.15 28.50
C CYS A 76 -18.51 1.71 28.22
N ILE A 77 -19.77 1.41 28.48
CA ILE A 77 -20.36 0.09 28.26
C ILE A 77 -21.66 0.24 27.49
N ILE A 78 -21.80 -0.53 26.42
CA ILE A 78 -23.05 -0.75 25.71
C ILE A 78 -23.43 -2.21 25.91
N GLU A 79 -24.51 -2.46 26.62
CA GLU A 79 -24.98 -3.82 26.94
C GLU A 79 -26.41 -4.02 26.45
N GLN A 80 -26.66 -5.15 25.79
CA GLN A 80 -28.00 -5.66 25.56
C GLN A 80 -28.16 -6.94 26.38
N LYS A 81 -29.19 -6.95 27.23
CA LYS A 81 -29.56 -8.13 28.03
C LYS A 81 -31.06 -8.32 28.04
N ASN A 82 -31.49 -9.53 27.71
CA ASN A 82 -32.93 -9.87 27.62
C ASN A 82 -33.73 -8.85 26.78
N GLY A 83 -33.18 -8.44 25.62
CA GLY A 83 -33.81 -7.48 24.72
C GLY A 83 -33.77 -6.02 25.16
N THR A 84 -33.19 -5.68 26.31
CA THR A 84 -33.10 -4.30 26.83
C THR A 84 -31.68 -3.77 26.61
N LEU A 85 -31.57 -2.63 25.90
CA LEU A 85 -30.32 -1.88 25.71
C LEU A 85 -30.05 -0.99 26.91
N ARG A 86 -28.84 -1.07 27.47
CA ARG A 86 -28.35 -0.25 28.58
C ARG A 86 -27.03 0.38 28.23
N CYS A 87 -26.81 1.63 28.60
CA CYS A 87 -25.60 2.37 28.33
C CYS A 87 -25.04 2.94 29.66
N TYR A 88 -23.73 2.76 29.85
CA TYR A 88 -23.03 3.23 31.05
C TYR A 88 -21.77 3.99 30.61
N GLY A 89 -21.59 5.21 31.15
CA GLY A 89 -20.33 5.88 31.29
C GLY A 89 -19.86 5.65 32.73
N GLU A 90 -19.52 6.70 33.46
CA GLU A 90 -19.27 6.57 34.91
C GLU A 90 -20.47 5.99 35.67
N LYS A 91 -21.68 6.25 35.16
CA LYS A 91 -22.98 5.77 35.68
C LYS A 91 -23.86 5.37 34.51
N PHE A 92 -25.00 4.70 34.86
CA PHE A 92 -26.08 4.48 33.89
C PHE A 92 -26.55 5.81 33.28
N LYS A 93 -26.69 5.85 31.94
CA LYS A 93 -27.18 7.00 31.19
C LYS A 93 -28.34 6.62 30.29
N ARG A 94 -29.26 7.59 30.11
CA ARG A 94 -30.23 7.49 29.02
C ARG A 94 -29.47 7.49 27.71
N ARG A 95 -30.02 6.79 26.73
CA ARG A 95 -29.37 6.58 25.42
C ARG A 95 -29.01 7.88 24.70
N ASP A 96 -29.93 8.86 24.69
CA ASP A 96 -29.73 10.17 24.09
C ASP A 96 -28.50 10.91 24.71
N VAL A 97 -28.49 11.00 26.03
CA VAL A 97 -27.37 11.61 26.80
C VAL A 97 -26.05 10.82 26.55
N PHE A 98 -26.14 9.50 26.54
CA PHE A 98 -24.96 8.67 26.27
C PHE A 98 -24.40 8.89 24.87
N ILE A 99 -25.25 9.05 23.85
CA ILE A 99 -24.82 9.32 22.47
C ILE A 99 -24.09 10.66 22.37
N GLU A 100 -24.51 11.67 23.09
CA GLU A 100 -23.91 12.99 23.07
C GLU A 100 -22.56 13.02 23.82
N GLU A 101 -22.46 12.38 24.97
CA GLU A 101 -21.33 12.52 25.88
C GLU A 101 -20.29 11.40 25.75
N ASN A 102 -20.73 10.19 25.46
CA ASN A 102 -19.93 8.98 25.58
C ASN A 102 -19.84 8.12 24.29
N ALA A 103 -20.57 8.45 23.22
CA ALA A 103 -20.44 7.72 21.98
C ALA A 103 -19.24 8.24 21.15
N PRO A 104 -18.61 7.37 20.33
CA PRO A 104 -17.62 7.80 19.38
C PRO A 104 -18.18 8.87 18.43
N ASN A 105 -17.28 9.72 17.92
CA ASN A 105 -17.65 10.73 16.94
C ASN A 105 -18.24 10.09 15.68
N ASN A 106 -17.58 9.06 15.18
CA ASN A 106 -18.05 8.24 14.08
C ASN A 106 -17.45 6.84 14.12
N ILE A 107 -18.14 5.91 13.46
CA ILE A 107 -17.70 4.57 13.16
C ILE A 107 -17.52 4.52 11.65
N ILE A 108 -16.30 4.28 11.18
CA ILE A 108 -15.99 4.22 9.76
C ILE A 108 -15.67 2.79 9.39
N GLY A 109 -16.50 2.20 8.55
CA GLY A 109 -16.21 0.93 7.89
C GLY A 109 -15.48 1.17 6.58
N LEU A 110 -14.39 0.43 6.33
CA LEU A 110 -13.74 0.35 5.03
C LEU A 110 -13.81 -1.09 4.56
N TYR A 111 -14.44 -1.30 3.41
CA TYR A 111 -14.67 -2.63 2.85
C TYR A 111 -14.12 -2.73 1.44
N SER A 112 -13.24 -3.70 1.22
CA SER A 112 -12.56 -3.93 -0.06
C SER A 112 -13.18 -5.06 -0.88
N GLY A 113 -14.08 -5.85 -0.32
CA GLY A 113 -14.72 -6.98 -0.99
C GLY A 113 -15.80 -6.59 -2.00
N GLU A 114 -16.24 -7.55 -2.80
CA GLU A 114 -17.31 -7.36 -3.80
C GLU A 114 -18.72 -7.42 -3.19
N GLU A 115 -18.87 -8.00 -2.00
CA GLU A 115 -20.15 -8.19 -1.34
C GLU A 115 -20.59 -6.93 -0.61
N ASP A 116 -21.80 -6.41 -0.91
CA ASP A 116 -22.42 -5.28 -0.22
C ASP A 116 -23.02 -5.65 1.17
N ARG A 117 -22.52 -6.71 1.81
CA ARG A 117 -23.12 -7.28 3.02
C ARG A 117 -23.15 -6.32 4.21
N LEU A 118 -22.04 -5.66 4.50
CA LEU A 118 -21.96 -4.62 5.55
C LEU A 118 -22.89 -3.44 5.22
N TRP A 119 -22.85 -3.00 3.96
CA TRP A 119 -23.71 -1.91 3.50
C TRP A 119 -25.17 -2.21 3.72
N THR A 120 -25.68 -3.31 3.18
CA THR A 120 -27.09 -3.68 3.24
C THR A 120 -27.57 -3.99 4.66
N SER A 121 -26.70 -4.55 5.50
CA SER A 121 -27.07 -4.93 6.86
C SER A 121 -27.22 -3.72 7.80
N PHE A 122 -26.31 -2.74 7.75
CA PHE A 122 -26.24 -1.69 8.78
C PHE A 122 -26.16 -0.28 8.20
N TYR A 123 -25.25 -0.04 7.24
CA TYR A 123 -24.91 1.31 6.82
C TYR A 123 -25.98 1.94 5.91
N GLU A 124 -26.59 1.19 5.00
CA GLU A 124 -27.61 1.69 4.07
C GLU A 124 -28.83 2.27 4.80
N THR A 125 -29.32 1.57 5.82
CA THR A 125 -30.49 2.01 6.59
C THR A 125 -30.19 3.29 7.35
N TYR A 126 -28.99 3.38 7.95
CA TYR A 126 -28.53 4.58 8.63
C TYR A 126 -28.35 5.74 7.65
N TYR A 127 -27.68 5.50 6.52
CA TYR A 127 -27.45 6.50 5.47
C TYR A 127 -28.75 7.08 4.93
N LYS A 128 -29.73 6.25 4.59
CA LYS A 128 -31.07 6.72 4.14
C LYS A 128 -31.76 7.61 5.17
N SER A 129 -31.67 7.22 6.44
CA SER A 129 -32.22 8.03 7.55
C SER A 129 -31.47 9.36 7.72
N TYR A 130 -30.16 9.34 7.64
CA TYR A 130 -29.29 10.51 7.69
C TYR A 130 -29.62 11.49 6.56
N ILE A 131 -29.66 11.05 5.30
CA ILE A 131 -30.01 11.90 4.16
C ILE A 131 -31.38 12.54 4.32
N LYS A 132 -32.35 11.78 4.84
CA LYS A 132 -33.69 12.35 5.12
C LYS A 132 -33.64 13.46 6.17
N ARG A 133 -32.85 13.30 7.23
CA ARG A 133 -32.72 14.32 8.30
C ARG A 133 -32.02 15.59 7.79
N ILE A 134 -30.92 15.47 7.05
CA ILE A 134 -30.18 16.64 6.55
C ILE A 134 -30.97 17.42 5.48
N LYS A 135 -31.86 16.76 4.71
CA LYS A 135 -32.79 17.46 3.79
C LYS A 135 -33.80 18.37 4.54
N THR A 136 -34.13 18.04 5.78
CA THR A 136 -35.10 18.81 6.60
C THR A 136 -34.43 19.78 7.58
N ASN A 137 -33.19 19.55 7.94
CA ASN A 137 -32.44 20.38 8.90
C ASN A 137 -31.51 21.38 8.18
N ARG A 138 -31.47 22.61 8.67
CA ARG A 138 -30.60 23.68 8.16
C ARG A 138 -29.17 23.58 8.67
N HIS A 139 -28.88 22.68 9.61
CA HIS A 139 -27.56 22.47 10.19
C HIS A 139 -26.94 21.16 9.69
N GLN A 140 -25.63 21.18 9.47
CA GLN A 140 -24.91 19.98 9.11
C GLN A 140 -24.87 19.02 10.32
N GLU A 141 -25.50 17.86 10.17
CA GLU A 141 -25.44 16.80 11.16
C GLU A 141 -24.26 15.87 10.83
N ARG A 142 -23.48 15.51 11.84
CA ARG A 142 -22.34 14.60 11.65
C ARG A 142 -22.84 13.19 11.31
N MET A 143 -22.27 12.60 10.26
CA MET A 143 -22.54 11.20 9.91
C MET A 143 -21.79 10.29 10.87
N ARG A 144 -22.49 9.70 11.86
CA ARG A 144 -21.88 8.85 12.89
C ARG A 144 -21.52 7.44 12.43
N LEU A 145 -22.17 6.94 11.37
CA LEU A 145 -21.91 5.62 10.80
C LEU A 145 -21.69 5.77 9.29
N MET A 146 -20.46 5.52 8.83
CA MET A 146 -20.03 5.74 7.46
C MET A 146 -19.37 4.46 6.91
N LEU A 147 -19.72 4.05 5.69
CA LEU A 147 -19.03 2.99 4.97
C LEU A 147 -18.34 3.57 3.74
N ILE A 148 -17.04 3.37 3.67
CA ILE A 148 -16.18 3.74 2.54
C ILE A 148 -15.87 2.47 1.74
N ASN A 149 -16.08 2.50 0.42
CA ASN A 149 -15.80 1.41 -0.49
C ASN A 149 -15.05 1.92 -1.74
N LYS A 150 -14.74 1.01 -2.65
CA LYS A 150 -13.96 1.32 -3.87
C LYS A 150 -14.53 2.46 -4.73
N TYR A 151 -15.81 2.79 -4.66
CA TYR A 151 -16.40 3.84 -5.49
C TYR A 151 -16.11 5.27 -5.00
N TYR A 152 -15.55 5.42 -3.79
CA TYR A 152 -15.22 6.72 -3.20
C TYR A 152 -13.84 7.26 -3.61
N TRP A 153 -13.02 6.49 -4.34
CA TRP A 153 -11.62 6.83 -4.56
C TRP A 153 -11.41 8.19 -5.26
N ASN A 154 -12.28 8.56 -6.24
CA ASN A 154 -12.19 9.86 -6.95
C ASN A 154 -12.43 11.03 -5.99
N VAL A 155 -13.50 10.93 -5.18
CA VAL A 155 -13.82 11.93 -4.17
C VAL A 155 -12.72 11.99 -3.11
N ALA A 156 -12.22 10.85 -2.67
CA ALA A 156 -11.14 10.74 -1.71
C ALA A 156 -9.86 11.41 -2.22
N LEU A 157 -9.43 11.10 -3.45
CA LEU A 157 -8.26 11.71 -4.05
C LEU A 157 -8.43 13.21 -4.22
N LEU A 158 -9.57 13.67 -4.75
CA LEU A 158 -9.84 15.10 -4.90
C LEU A 158 -9.77 15.82 -3.54
N THR A 159 -10.33 15.23 -2.49
CA THR A 159 -10.26 15.82 -1.14
C THR A 159 -8.83 15.89 -0.62
N LEU A 160 -8.02 14.83 -0.79
CA LEU A 160 -6.60 14.85 -0.39
C LEU A 160 -5.80 15.91 -1.14
N LEU A 161 -6.05 16.09 -2.43
CA LEU A 161 -5.39 17.13 -3.26
C LEU A 161 -5.81 18.54 -2.85
N LEU A 162 -7.08 18.74 -2.49
CA LEU A 162 -7.62 20.03 -2.05
C LEU A 162 -7.19 20.37 -0.62
N SER A 163 -6.84 19.40 0.19
CA SER A 163 -6.37 19.63 1.55
C SER A 163 -5.10 20.47 1.58
N GLY A 164 -5.03 21.42 2.51
CA GLY A 164 -3.83 22.23 2.74
C GLY A 164 -2.79 21.56 3.63
N ASN A 165 -2.99 20.30 3.98
CA ASN A 165 -2.12 19.59 4.91
C ASN A 165 -0.82 19.16 4.22
N GLU A 166 0.29 19.83 4.56
CA GLU A 166 1.63 19.52 4.03
C GLU A 166 2.09 18.08 4.32
N THR A 167 1.52 17.43 5.35
CA THR A 167 1.85 16.03 5.67
C THR A 167 1.39 15.04 4.61
N LEU A 168 0.46 15.43 3.74
CA LEU A 168 -0.03 14.63 2.62
C LEU A 168 0.90 14.64 1.39
N LYS A 169 1.76 15.64 1.29
CA LYS A 169 2.64 15.83 0.13
C LYS A 169 3.54 14.61 -0.15
N PRO A 170 4.24 14.02 0.83
CA PRO A 170 5.03 12.81 0.59
C PRO A 170 4.19 11.62 0.09
N PHE A 171 2.98 11.47 0.57
CA PHE A 171 2.07 10.43 0.11
C PHE A 171 1.65 10.65 -1.35
N ILE A 172 1.27 11.88 -1.70
CA ILE A 172 0.83 12.25 -3.06
C ILE A 172 2.00 12.12 -4.05
N GLU A 173 3.18 12.67 -3.73
CA GLU A 173 4.32 12.69 -4.63
C GLU A 173 5.06 11.35 -4.72
N ASN A 174 5.37 10.73 -3.58
CA ASN A 174 6.22 9.53 -3.55
C ASN A 174 5.41 8.24 -3.70
N ASP A 175 4.26 8.12 -3.03
CA ASP A 175 3.49 6.88 -3.03
C ASP A 175 2.54 6.78 -4.23
N LEU A 176 1.94 7.89 -4.67
CA LEU A 176 1.08 7.94 -5.84
C LEU A 176 1.79 8.41 -7.11
N GLY A 177 2.98 9.06 -6.99
CA GLY A 177 3.74 9.62 -8.09
C GLY A 177 3.06 10.79 -8.78
N ILE A 178 2.17 11.48 -8.08
CA ILE A 178 1.49 12.66 -8.58
C ILE A 178 2.33 13.89 -8.19
N THR A 179 3.09 14.41 -9.12
CA THR A 179 3.97 15.57 -8.89
C THR A 179 3.34 16.90 -9.30
N SER A 180 2.40 16.86 -10.24
CA SER A 180 1.65 18.05 -10.69
C SER A 180 0.24 17.65 -11.12
N ILE A 181 -0.68 18.60 -11.02
CA ILE A 181 -2.04 18.50 -11.56
C ILE A 181 -2.18 19.54 -12.66
N SER A 182 -2.32 19.09 -13.90
CA SER A 182 -2.47 19.99 -15.03
C SER A 182 -3.88 20.59 -15.12
N LYS A 183 -4.90 19.77 -14.84
CA LYS A 183 -6.30 20.18 -14.96
C LYS A 183 -7.24 19.30 -14.15
N ILE A 184 -8.31 19.92 -13.61
CA ILE A 184 -9.46 19.22 -13.03
C ILE A 184 -10.70 19.57 -13.85
N GLU A 185 -11.42 18.53 -14.28
CA GLU A 185 -12.67 18.66 -15.00
C GLU A 185 -13.80 18.07 -14.17
N LEU A 186 -14.84 18.87 -13.90
CA LEU A 186 -16.05 18.43 -13.21
C LEU A 186 -17.25 18.55 -14.16
N LYS A 187 -17.99 17.44 -14.33
CA LYS A 187 -19.22 17.40 -15.12
C LYS A 187 -20.43 17.42 -14.21
N PHE A 188 -21.42 18.27 -14.50
CA PHE A 188 -22.58 18.50 -13.65
C PHE A 188 -23.90 18.06 -14.30
N ASN A 189 -24.88 17.79 -13.43
CA ASN A 189 -26.28 17.57 -13.78
C ASN A 189 -27.18 18.31 -12.78
N PHE A 190 -27.67 19.45 -13.18
CA PHE A 190 -28.50 20.31 -12.32
C PHE A 190 -29.99 19.87 -12.25
N LYS A 191 -30.38 18.75 -12.91
CA LYS A 191 -31.76 18.27 -12.90
C LYS A 191 -32.32 18.05 -11.48
N PHE A 192 -31.45 17.65 -10.54
CA PHE A 192 -31.82 17.36 -9.14
C PHE A 192 -31.30 18.41 -8.15
N PHE A 193 -30.83 19.55 -8.64
CA PHE A 193 -30.18 20.57 -7.82
C PHE A 193 -31.16 21.19 -6.80
N ASP A 194 -32.43 21.35 -7.17
CA ASP A 194 -33.44 21.89 -6.29
C ASP A 194 -33.89 20.93 -5.18
N ASP A 195 -33.59 19.63 -5.32
CA ASP A 195 -34.01 18.60 -4.37
C ASP A 195 -33.00 18.36 -3.23
N VAL A 196 -31.85 19.05 -3.24
CA VAL A 196 -30.82 18.88 -2.22
C VAL A 196 -30.92 19.92 -1.11
N ASN A 197 -30.20 19.67 -0.01
CA ASN A 197 -30.15 20.60 1.11
C ASN A 197 -29.39 21.91 0.77
N GLU A 198 -29.67 22.96 1.52
CA GLU A 198 -29.12 24.30 1.33
C GLU A 198 -27.55 24.32 1.39
N LEU A 199 -26.96 23.51 2.28
CA LEU A 199 -25.50 23.44 2.43
C LEU A 199 -24.84 22.87 1.16
N LEU A 200 -25.40 21.81 0.59
CA LEU A 200 -24.89 21.23 -0.64
C LEU A 200 -25.09 22.16 -1.83
N ARG A 201 -26.22 22.88 -1.91
CA ARG A 201 -26.43 23.94 -2.93
C ARG A 201 -25.35 25.00 -2.83
N THR A 202 -25.14 25.56 -1.65
CA THR A 202 -24.11 26.59 -1.42
C THR A 202 -22.72 26.07 -1.79
N PHE A 203 -22.41 24.83 -1.47
CA PHE A 203 -21.12 24.21 -1.84
C PHE A 203 -20.97 24.09 -3.37
N VAL A 204 -22.02 23.62 -4.07
CA VAL A 204 -22.00 23.48 -5.54
C VAL A 204 -21.97 24.85 -6.23
N ASP A 205 -22.72 25.84 -5.73
CA ASP A 205 -22.74 27.21 -6.26
C ASP A 205 -21.37 27.90 -6.14
N ARG A 206 -20.59 27.61 -5.12
CA ARG A 206 -19.21 28.10 -5.00
C ARG A 206 -18.29 27.55 -6.08
N ILE A 207 -18.44 26.24 -6.39
CA ILE A 207 -17.62 25.58 -7.40
C ILE A 207 -18.07 25.96 -8.82
N ASN A 208 -19.37 26.14 -9.03
CA ASN A 208 -19.96 26.35 -10.34
C ASN A 208 -21.13 27.37 -10.27
N PRO A 209 -20.85 28.64 -10.02
CA PRO A 209 -21.87 29.69 -9.84
C PRO A 209 -22.74 29.92 -11.09
N ASP A 210 -22.22 29.64 -12.27
CA ASP A 210 -22.93 29.78 -13.54
C ASP A 210 -23.78 28.57 -13.91
N HIS A 211 -23.80 27.52 -13.11
CA HIS A 211 -24.48 26.25 -13.37
C HIS A 211 -24.14 25.63 -14.73
N LYS A 212 -22.90 25.72 -15.15
CA LYS A 212 -22.41 25.11 -16.41
C LYS A 212 -22.45 23.58 -16.31
N SER A 213 -22.77 22.93 -17.41
CA SER A 213 -22.78 21.44 -17.46
C SER A 213 -21.36 20.83 -17.27
N LYS A 214 -20.33 21.64 -17.47
CA LYS A 214 -18.93 21.26 -17.34
C LYS A 214 -18.11 22.48 -16.91
N ILE A 215 -17.19 22.30 -15.96
CA ILE A 215 -16.15 23.27 -15.63
C ILE A 215 -14.78 22.62 -15.75
N GLU A 216 -13.78 23.42 -16.11
CA GLU A 216 -12.37 23.07 -16.12
C GLU A 216 -11.61 24.11 -15.29
N CYS A 217 -10.78 23.68 -14.36
CA CYS A 217 -10.02 24.56 -13.49
C CYS A 217 -8.69 23.89 -13.07
N ASN A 218 -7.76 24.67 -12.56
CA ASN A 218 -6.60 24.14 -11.86
C ASN A 218 -6.95 23.85 -10.40
N LEU A 219 -6.04 23.19 -9.70
CA LEU A 219 -6.24 22.78 -8.31
C LEU A 219 -6.39 23.97 -7.37
N GLU A 220 -5.61 25.02 -7.56
CA GLU A 220 -5.59 26.22 -6.73
C GLU A 220 -6.90 27.01 -6.86
N ASP A 221 -7.39 27.21 -8.09
CA ASP A 221 -8.68 27.88 -8.33
C ASP A 221 -9.83 27.12 -7.68
N LEU A 222 -9.85 25.78 -7.82
CA LEU A 222 -10.88 24.95 -7.19
C LEU A 222 -10.81 25.03 -5.66
N ARG A 223 -9.61 24.99 -5.10
CA ARG A 223 -9.38 25.13 -3.66
C ARG A 223 -9.85 26.50 -3.17
N ASN A 224 -9.48 27.57 -3.87
CA ASN A 224 -9.91 28.93 -3.52
C ASN A 224 -11.43 29.07 -3.55
N SER A 225 -12.12 28.50 -4.53
CA SER A 225 -13.57 28.54 -4.61
C SER A 225 -14.27 27.80 -3.46
N ILE A 226 -13.64 26.73 -2.91
CA ILE A 226 -14.20 25.92 -1.83
C ILE A 226 -13.91 26.51 -0.46
N PHE A 227 -12.66 26.93 -0.17
CA PHE A 227 -12.21 27.29 1.18
C PHE A 227 -12.25 28.78 1.46
N TYR A 228 -12.36 29.62 0.43
CA TYR A 228 -12.30 31.06 0.60
C TYR A 228 -13.52 31.77 -0.01
N SER A 229 -13.82 32.94 0.52
CA SER A 229 -14.78 33.90 -0.05
C SER A 229 -14.05 35.16 -0.48
N VAL A 230 -14.48 35.77 -1.58
CA VAL A 230 -13.96 37.05 -2.03
C VAL A 230 -14.48 38.14 -1.11
N LEU A 231 -13.57 38.95 -0.54
CA LEU A 231 -13.93 40.07 0.29
C LEU A 231 -14.50 41.21 -0.57
N THR A 232 -15.63 41.77 -0.11
CA THR A 232 -16.25 42.97 -0.72
C THR A 232 -16.20 44.15 0.24
N ASP A 233 -16.27 45.38 -0.30
CA ASP A 233 -16.47 46.57 0.48
C ASP A 233 -17.97 46.78 0.84
N GLU A 234 -18.29 47.85 1.56
CA GLU A 234 -19.65 48.18 1.97
C GLU A 234 -20.63 48.44 0.78
N ASN A 235 -20.07 48.68 -0.42
CA ASN A 235 -20.82 48.90 -1.66
C ASN A 235 -20.93 47.62 -2.51
N GLY A 236 -20.36 46.50 -2.05
CA GLY A 236 -20.37 45.23 -2.79
C GLY A 236 -19.25 45.09 -3.83
N ASN A 237 -18.28 46.05 -3.91
CA ASN A 237 -17.16 45.92 -4.83
C ASN A 237 -16.07 44.98 -4.27
N ILE A 238 -15.44 44.23 -5.15
CA ILE A 238 -14.35 43.28 -4.78
C ILE A 238 -13.17 44.09 -4.25
N ARG A 239 -12.69 43.75 -3.05
CA ARG A 239 -11.45 44.27 -2.49
C ARG A 239 -10.24 43.59 -3.14
N VAL A 240 -9.23 44.40 -3.51
CA VAL A 240 -7.99 43.89 -4.09
C VAL A 240 -6.78 44.37 -3.27
N ASP A 241 -5.67 43.66 -3.37
CA ASP A 241 -4.39 44.05 -2.80
C ASP A 241 -3.68 45.12 -3.67
N GLU A 242 -2.48 45.54 -3.27
CA GLU A 242 -1.65 46.53 -3.99
C GLU A 242 -1.25 46.08 -5.39
N ASN A 243 -1.31 44.77 -5.67
CA ASN A 243 -0.97 44.16 -6.96
C ASN A 243 -2.21 43.87 -7.83
N GLY A 244 -3.43 44.20 -7.33
CA GLY A 244 -4.69 43.97 -8.02
C GLY A 244 -5.28 42.56 -7.83
N ASN A 245 -4.72 41.74 -6.93
CA ASN A 245 -5.26 40.42 -6.63
C ASN A 245 -6.46 40.55 -5.68
N LYS A 246 -7.47 39.68 -5.85
CA LYS A 246 -8.66 39.62 -4.98
C LYS A 246 -8.24 39.26 -3.56
N LEU A 247 -8.72 40.00 -2.58
CA LEU A 247 -8.56 39.64 -1.18
C LEU A 247 -9.55 38.53 -0.82
N LEU A 248 -9.02 37.46 -0.24
CA LEU A 248 -9.77 36.26 0.14
C LEU A 248 -9.85 36.12 1.67
N ALA A 249 -10.96 35.63 2.18
CA ALA A 249 -11.13 35.27 3.57
C ALA A 249 -11.52 33.78 3.68
N GLU A 250 -10.94 33.07 4.63
CA GLU A 250 -11.32 31.69 4.91
C GLU A 250 -12.77 31.62 5.42
N ILE A 251 -13.51 30.64 4.95
CA ILE A 251 -14.91 30.40 5.32
C ILE A 251 -15.07 29.33 6.38
N GLY A 252 -13.97 28.71 6.81
CA GLY A 252 -13.93 27.73 7.90
C GLY A 252 -14.50 26.35 7.57
N ILE A 253 -14.67 26.02 6.27
CA ILE A 253 -15.04 24.67 5.85
C ILE A 253 -13.87 23.70 6.09
N THR A 254 -14.14 22.56 6.67
CA THR A 254 -13.16 21.51 6.95
C THR A 254 -13.03 20.53 5.79
N ASP A 255 -11.86 19.85 5.68
CA ASP A 255 -11.65 18.79 4.68
C ASP A 255 -12.68 17.67 4.79
N THR A 256 -13.11 17.35 6.02
CA THR A 256 -14.21 16.37 6.27
C THR A 256 -15.52 16.85 5.65
N GLU A 257 -15.86 18.13 5.77
CA GLU A 257 -17.06 18.71 5.18
C GLU A 257 -16.97 18.76 3.66
N VAL A 258 -15.78 19.05 3.10
CA VAL A 258 -15.51 18.96 1.66
C VAL A 258 -15.76 17.55 1.16
N PHE A 259 -15.18 16.54 1.82
CA PHE A 259 -15.41 15.12 1.48
C PHE A 259 -16.91 14.76 1.53
N GLN A 260 -17.63 15.18 2.58
CA GLN A 260 -19.05 14.89 2.74
C GLN A 260 -19.89 15.55 1.64
N ASN A 261 -19.63 16.81 1.30
CA ASN A 261 -20.34 17.53 0.23
C ASN A 261 -20.06 16.92 -1.15
N LEU A 262 -18.79 16.63 -1.46
CA LEU A 262 -18.42 15.93 -2.70
C LEU A 262 -19.10 14.56 -2.79
N THR A 263 -19.12 13.80 -1.70
CA THR A 263 -19.79 12.50 -1.63
C THR A 263 -21.29 12.63 -1.88
N GLN A 264 -21.97 13.59 -1.26
CA GLN A 264 -23.40 13.82 -1.46
C GLN A 264 -23.72 14.25 -2.89
N ALA A 265 -22.82 15.02 -3.54
CA ALA A 265 -23.00 15.44 -4.92
C ALA A 265 -22.73 14.32 -5.93
N TYR A 266 -21.76 13.43 -5.66
CA TYR A 266 -21.24 12.44 -6.62
C TYR A 266 -21.83 11.03 -6.47
N MET A 267 -22.11 10.56 -5.25
CA MET A 267 -22.44 9.15 -4.97
C MET A 267 -23.89 8.69 -5.17
N PRO A 268 -24.94 9.53 -5.18
CA PRO A 268 -26.31 9.06 -5.43
C PRO A 268 -26.43 8.34 -6.77
N LYS A 269 -26.97 7.11 -6.79
CA LYS A 269 -27.02 6.27 -8.00
C LYS A 269 -27.70 6.96 -9.20
N ASN A 270 -28.84 7.62 -8.97
CA ASN A 270 -29.68 8.19 -10.05
C ASN A 270 -29.82 9.72 -9.99
N GLU A 271 -29.37 10.36 -8.91
CA GLU A 271 -29.61 11.78 -8.63
C GLU A 271 -28.29 12.54 -8.44
N LYS A 272 -27.24 12.15 -9.17
CA LYS A 272 -25.91 12.79 -9.10
C LYS A 272 -25.99 14.24 -9.60
N ILE A 273 -25.47 15.16 -8.80
CA ILE A 273 -25.22 16.54 -9.22
C ILE A 273 -23.87 16.62 -9.94
N ILE A 274 -22.82 16.01 -9.37
CA ILE A 274 -21.54 15.81 -10.06
C ILE A 274 -21.58 14.44 -10.73
N LYS A 275 -21.61 14.44 -12.06
CA LYS A 275 -21.64 13.20 -12.85
C LYS A 275 -20.28 12.53 -12.88
N ASP A 276 -19.22 13.34 -13.01
CA ASP A 276 -17.87 12.84 -13.27
C ASP A 276 -16.82 13.79 -12.70
N ILE A 277 -15.71 13.24 -12.22
CA ILE A 277 -14.55 13.93 -11.68
C ILE A 277 -13.34 13.39 -12.43
N ILE A 278 -12.75 14.20 -13.31
CA ILE A 278 -11.58 13.84 -14.10
C ILE A 278 -10.41 14.71 -13.64
N ILE A 279 -9.33 14.10 -13.21
CA ILE A 279 -8.12 14.79 -12.75
C ILE A 279 -7.00 14.38 -13.72
N GLN A 280 -6.37 15.36 -14.37
CA GLN A 280 -5.24 15.15 -15.25
C GLN A 280 -3.94 15.45 -14.49
N ILE A 281 -3.05 14.46 -14.53
CA ILE A 281 -1.68 14.55 -14.05
C ILE A 281 -0.87 14.75 -15.32
N ASP A 282 -0.11 15.74 -15.53
CA ASP A 282 0.56 16.05 -16.80
C ASP A 282 -0.42 16.06 -18.01
N ASP A 283 0.04 16.45 -19.19
CA ASP A 283 -0.85 16.75 -20.33
C ASP A 283 -1.64 15.54 -20.87
N ASP A 284 -1.17 14.30 -20.65
CA ASP A 284 -1.75 13.10 -21.25
C ASP A 284 -2.17 11.99 -20.26
N ILE A 285 -1.92 12.14 -18.95
CA ILE A 285 -2.16 11.10 -17.95
C ILE A 285 -3.32 11.49 -17.04
N THR A 286 -4.34 10.64 -16.94
CA THR A 286 -5.44 10.82 -15.98
C THR A 286 -5.26 9.92 -14.77
N VAL A 287 -5.80 10.34 -13.62
CA VAL A 287 -5.81 9.53 -12.38
C VAL A 287 -6.57 8.21 -12.52
N GLU A 288 -7.35 8.01 -13.56
CA GLU A 288 -8.03 6.74 -13.84
C GLU A 288 -7.05 5.59 -14.07
N GLN A 289 -5.81 5.90 -14.51
CA GLN A 289 -4.73 4.94 -14.71
C GLN A 289 -4.06 4.47 -13.40
N LEU A 290 -4.42 5.06 -12.25
CA LEU A 290 -3.98 4.56 -10.96
C LEU A 290 -4.40 3.09 -10.78
N SER A 291 -3.47 2.27 -10.30
CA SER A 291 -3.74 0.87 -10.00
C SER A 291 -4.77 0.72 -8.88
N GLU A 292 -5.43 -0.42 -8.79
CA GLU A 292 -6.37 -0.72 -7.71
C GLU A 292 -5.72 -0.63 -6.32
N GLY A 293 -4.42 -0.94 -6.24
CA GLY A 293 -3.67 -0.79 -5.00
C GLY A 293 -3.47 0.67 -4.58
N GLU A 294 -3.18 1.58 -5.52
CA GLU A 294 -3.09 3.02 -5.25
C GLU A 294 -4.44 3.59 -4.84
N LYS A 295 -5.51 3.22 -5.53
CA LYS A 295 -6.88 3.61 -5.16
C LYS A 295 -7.24 3.18 -3.73
N LYS A 296 -6.83 1.98 -3.30
CA LYS A 296 -7.01 1.52 -1.92
C LYS A 296 -6.21 2.33 -0.91
N LEU A 297 -4.93 2.61 -1.19
CA LEU A 297 -4.12 3.46 -0.31
C LEU A 297 -4.71 4.87 -0.18
N ILE A 298 -5.25 5.45 -1.26
CA ILE A 298 -6.00 6.71 -1.24
C ILE A 298 -7.17 6.64 -0.27
N LEU A 299 -7.98 5.59 -0.35
CA LEU A 299 -9.13 5.43 0.54
C LEU A 299 -8.72 5.30 2.00
N VAL A 300 -7.70 4.49 2.30
CA VAL A 300 -7.20 4.34 3.67
C VAL A 300 -6.60 5.65 4.19
N LYS A 301 -5.77 6.34 3.38
CA LYS A 301 -5.19 7.63 3.79
C LYS A 301 -6.27 8.66 4.06
N THR A 302 -7.30 8.74 3.23
CA THR A 302 -8.44 9.64 3.43
C THR A 302 -9.19 9.30 4.72
N VAL A 303 -9.44 8.03 5.01
CA VAL A 303 -10.07 7.61 6.26
C VAL A 303 -9.23 8.02 7.46
N LEU A 304 -7.92 7.78 7.44
CA LEU A 304 -7.04 8.05 8.57
C LEU A 304 -6.74 9.53 8.78
N GLU A 305 -6.56 10.29 7.70
CA GLU A 305 -6.16 11.70 7.76
C GLU A 305 -7.34 12.67 7.86
N ILE A 306 -8.38 12.44 7.02
CA ILE A 306 -9.46 13.40 6.83
C ILE A 306 -10.69 13.05 7.66
N LEU A 307 -11.08 11.77 7.69
CA LEU A 307 -12.37 11.37 8.22
C LEU A 307 -12.32 10.91 9.67
N SER A 308 -11.18 10.48 10.18
CA SER A 308 -11.04 9.96 11.54
C SER A 308 -10.32 10.92 12.47
N ASP A 309 -10.72 10.89 13.73
CA ASP A 309 -10.10 11.60 14.85
C ASP A 309 -9.83 10.62 16.02
N GLU A 310 -9.34 11.13 17.15
CA GLU A 310 -9.06 10.32 18.35
C GLU A 310 -10.32 9.67 18.96
N LYS A 311 -11.50 10.14 18.59
CA LYS A 311 -12.80 9.61 19.05
C LYS A 311 -13.48 8.74 18.00
N THR A 312 -12.78 8.38 16.93
CA THR A 312 -13.30 7.55 15.85
C THR A 312 -12.89 6.10 16.05
N LEU A 313 -13.79 5.18 15.68
CA LEU A 313 -13.47 3.76 15.48
C LEU A 313 -13.44 3.45 13.99
N VAL A 314 -12.32 2.90 13.53
CA VAL A 314 -12.13 2.48 12.14
C VAL A 314 -12.16 0.95 12.06
N LEU A 315 -13.03 0.41 11.22
CA LEU A 315 -13.22 -1.01 10.99
C LEU A 315 -12.87 -1.33 9.54
N MET A 316 -11.85 -2.13 9.30
CA MET A 316 -11.39 -2.46 7.94
C MET A 316 -11.52 -3.96 7.68
N ASP A 317 -12.29 -4.32 6.66
CA ASP A 317 -12.42 -5.72 6.21
C ASP A 317 -11.63 -5.93 4.92
N GLU A 318 -10.59 -6.73 5.01
CA GLU A 318 -9.63 -7.06 3.94
C GLU A 318 -9.06 -5.84 3.20
N PRO A 319 -8.54 -4.82 3.91
CA PRO A 319 -8.01 -3.63 3.27
C PRO A 319 -6.80 -3.92 2.37
N ASP A 320 -6.15 -5.04 2.58
CA ASP A 320 -4.96 -5.51 1.89
C ASP A 320 -5.25 -6.50 0.73
N ALA A 321 -6.52 -6.85 0.50
CA ALA A 321 -6.91 -7.74 -0.59
C ALA A 321 -6.45 -7.17 -1.95
N HIS A 322 -5.82 -8.02 -2.79
CA HIS A 322 -5.24 -7.65 -4.09
C HIS A 322 -4.09 -6.63 -4.04
N LEU A 323 -3.49 -6.39 -2.86
CA LEU A 323 -2.26 -5.62 -2.73
C LEU A 323 -1.03 -6.53 -2.81
N HIS A 324 0.00 -6.08 -3.51
CA HIS A 324 1.33 -6.69 -3.45
C HIS A 324 1.95 -6.50 -2.06
N GLU A 325 2.87 -7.39 -1.69
CA GLU A 325 3.48 -7.46 -0.35
C GLU A 325 4.04 -6.12 0.14
N ILE A 326 4.70 -5.35 -0.75
CA ILE A 326 5.24 -4.02 -0.42
C ILE A 326 4.13 -3.04 -0.04
N ARG A 327 3.02 -3.05 -0.78
CA ARG A 327 1.88 -2.17 -0.50
C ARG A 327 1.15 -2.58 0.78
N LYS A 328 1.16 -3.87 1.14
CA LYS A 328 0.66 -4.34 2.44
C LYS A 328 1.51 -3.80 3.59
N LYS A 329 2.84 -3.84 3.45
CA LYS A 329 3.76 -3.23 4.42
C LYS A 329 3.55 -1.72 4.53
N LYS A 330 3.39 -1.04 3.40
CA LYS A 330 3.07 0.40 3.37
C LYS A 330 1.73 0.71 4.05
N LEU A 331 0.71 -0.09 3.79
CA LEU A 331 -0.59 0.01 4.44
C LEU A 331 -0.47 -0.13 5.97
N TYR A 332 0.30 -1.11 6.44
CA TYR A 332 0.55 -1.28 7.87
C TYR A 332 1.30 -0.09 8.48
N SER A 333 2.39 0.36 7.83
CA SER A 333 3.16 1.54 8.26
C SER A 333 2.28 2.78 8.34
N MET A 334 1.42 3.00 7.33
CA MET A 334 0.48 4.12 7.31
C MET A 334 -0.48 4.12 8.50
N MET A 335 -0.96 2.96 8.93
CA MET A 335 -1.81 2.85 10.13
C MET A 335 -1.03 3.16 11.41
N GLY A 336 0.25 2.79 11.46
CA GLY A 336 1.16 3.11 12.57
C GLY A 336 1.44 4.61 12.75
N GLU A 337 1.27 5.42 11.71
CA GLU A 337 1.39 6.89 11.77
C GLU A 337 0.30 7.52 12.66
N TYR A 338 -0.79 6.79 12.96
CA TYR A 338 -1.95 7.28 13.73
C TYR A 338 -2.18 6.50 15.03
N PRO A 339 -1.24 6.51 16.00
CA PRO A 339 -1.31 5.70 17.22
C PRO A 339 -2.50 6.06 18.14
N ASN A 340 -3.08 7.24 17.96
CA ASN A 340 -4.25 7.69 18.72
C ASN A 340 -5.59 7.28 18.07
N ARG A 341 -5.57 6.58 16.92
CA ARG A 341 -6.77 6.03 16.29
C ARG A 341 -7.04 4.61 16.79
N GLN A 342 -8.30 4.25 16.94
CA GLN A 342 -8.68 2.85 17.16
C GLN A 342 -9.03 2.22 15.82
N ILE A 343 -8.21 1.27 15.40
CA ILE A 343 -8.34 0.56 14.13
C ILE A 343 -8.50 -0.92 14.40
N VAL A 344 -9.53 -1.55 13.84
CA VAL A 344 -9.70 -3.02 13.88
C VAL A 344 -9.74 -3.53 12.45
N ILE A 345 -8.82 -4.43 12.13
CA ILE A 345 -8.69 -5.00 10.79
C ILE A 345 -9.07 -6.47 10.82
N ALA A 346 -9.83 -6.92 9.84
CA ALA A 346 -9.98 -8.33 9.53
C ALA A 346 -9.21 -8.63 8.24
N THR A 347 -8.27 -9.56 8.28
CA THR A 347 -7.47 -9.97 7.13
C THR A 347 -7.12 -11.46 7.20
N HIS A 348 -6.78 -12.02 6.05
CA HIS A 348 -6.16 -13.35 5.94
C HIS A 348 -4.69 -13.26 5.51
N SER A 349 -4.13 -12.06 5.41
CA SER A 349 -2.77 -11.82 4.90
C SER A 349 -1.69 -12.25 5.89
N PRO A 350 -0.78 -13.12 5.48
CA PRO A 350 0.39 -13.49 6.25
C PRO A 350 1.30 -12.30 6.59
N THR A 351 1.40 -11.36 5.66
CA THR A 351 2.27 -10.19 5.80
C THR A 351 1.95 -9.37 7.04
N PHE A 352 0.67 -9.21 7.34
CA PHE A 352 0.26 -8.48 8.56
C PHE A 352 0.67 -9.22 9.84
N ILE A 353 0.71 -10.56 9.81
CA ILE A 353 1.18 -11.33 10.96
C ILE A 353 2.69 -11.16 11.17
N ASP A 354 3.43 -11.15 10.05
CA ASP A 354 4.89 -11.06 10.08
C ASP A 354 5.40 -9.71 10.61
N ILE A 355 4.68 -8.62 10.30
CA ILE A 355 5.09 -7.25 10.62
C ILE A 355 4.41 -6.68 11.86
N ALA A 356 3.27 -7.22 12.26
CA ALA A 356 2.51 -6.75 13.41
C ALA A 356 3.16 -7.15 14.75
N GLU A 357 3.01 -6.30 15.76
CA GLU A 357 3.39 -6.67 17.12
C GLU A 357 2.48 -7.80 17.64
N PRO A 358 3.00 -8.74 18.46
CA PRO A 358 2.24 -9.88 18.97
C PRO A 358 0.90 -9.55 19.62
N ASP A 359 0.88 -8.48 20.41
CA ASP A 359 -0.28 -8.01 21.15
C ASP A 359 -1.38 -7.41 20.25
N GLN A 360 -1.05 -7.01 19.02
CA GLN A 360 -2.01 -6.52 18.04
C GLN A 360 -2.79 -7.65 17.35
N VAL A 361 -2.24 -8.87 17.30
CA VAL A 361 -2.80 -9.97 16.51
C VAL A 361 -3.75 -10.82 17.35
N LYS A 362 -4.97 -11.01 16.86
CA LYS A 362 -6.01 -11.87 17.43
C LYS A 362 -6.37 -12.94 16.41
N MET A 363 -5.91 -14.17 16.61
CA MET A 363 -6.13 -15.26 15.67
C MET A 363 -7.43 -16.00 15.96
N LEU A 364 -8.33 -16.07 14.97
CA LEU A 364 -9.60 -16.77 15.04
C LEU A 364 -9.53 -18.12 14.30
N LYS A 365 -10.13 -19.14 14.89
CA LYS A 365 -10.38 -20.43 14.26
C LYS A 365 -11.82 -20.88 14.50
N LEU A 366 -12.26 -21.89 13.78
CA LEU A 366 -13.48 -22.63 14.12
C LEU A 366 -13.14 -23.81 15.01
N ASP A 367 -13.99 -24.08 15.99
CA ASP A 367 -14.00 -25.36 16.70
C ASP A 367 -14.70 -26.44 15.85
N ASP A 368 -14.71 -27.69 16.33
CA ASP A 368 -15.33 -28.83 15.65
C ASP A 368 -16.84 -28.66 15.44
N SER A 369 -17.49 -27.75 16.16
CA SER A 369 -18.91 -27.39 16.03
C SER A 369 -19.17 -26.22 15.10
N GLY A 370 -18.13 -25.60 14.51
CA GLY A 370 -18.22 -24.45 13.62
C GLY A 370 -18.37 -23.12 14.36
N LYS A 371 -18.07 -23.03 15.64
CA LYS A 371 -18.05 -21.80 16.42
C LYS A 371 -16.70 -21.11 16.29
N ALA A 372 -16.71 -19.80 16.20
CA ALA A 372 -15.50 -19.00 16.25
C ALA A 372 -14.90 -18.99 17.66
N MET A 373 -13.60 -19.20 17.76
CA MET A 373 -12.83 -19.09 19.00
C MET A 373 -11.47 -18.44 18.75
N LEU A 374 -10.91 -17.81 19.79
CA LEU A 374 -9.56 -17.24 19.74
C LEU A 374 -8.51 -18.29 20.08
N TYR A 375 -7.35 -18.21 19.44
CA TYR A 375 -6.14 -18.88 19.92
C TYR A 375 -5.61 -18.18 21.18
N GLU A 376 -5.10 -18.97 22.12
CA GLU A 376 -4.43 -18.45 23.30
C GLU A 376 -3.13 -17.73 22.88
N GLU A 377 -2.87 -16.56 23.46
CA GLU A 377 -1.68 -15.72 23.14
C GLU A 377 -0.36 -16.45 23.35
N GLU A 378 -0.24 -17.26 24.40
CA GLU A 378 0.95 -18.09 24.70
C GLU A 378 1.28 -19.08 23.57
N LYS A 379 0.26 -19.60 22.87
CA LYS A 379 0.48 -20.50 21.73
C LYS A 379 0.94 -19.77 20.49
N LEU A 380 0.47 -18.54 20.26
CA LEU A 380 0.93 -17.69 19.17
C LEU A 380 2.40 -17.30 19.36
N GLU A 381 2.78 -16.94 20.58
CA GLU A 381 4.17 -16.62 20.94
C GLU A 381 5.08 -17.85 20.82
N ALA A 382 4.62 -19.02 21.26
CA ALA A 382 5.35 -20.29 21.08
C ALA A 382 5.54 -20.64 19.59
N ILE A 383 4.53 -20.44 18.75
CA ILE A 383 4.61 -20.66 17.31
C ILE A 383 5.61 -19.67 16.68
N ARG A 384 5.60 -18.38 17.06
CA ARG A 384 6.56 -17.39 16.62
C ARG A 384 7.99 -17.71 17.03
N ASN A 385 8.19 -18.11 18.29
CA ASN A 385 9.51 -18.48 18.83
C ASN A 385 10.08 -19.74 18.18
N LEU A 386 9.23 -20.75 17.92
CA LEU A 386 9.62 -22.00 17.26
C LEU A 386 9.86 -21.83 15.76
N THR A 387 9.15 -20.90 15.10
CA THR A 387 9.18 -20.72 13.64
C THR A 387 9.94 -19.48 13.20
N GLY A 388 10.53 -18.71 14.14
CA GLY A 388 11.27 -17.49 13.83
C GLY A 388 10.43 -16.46 13.07
N SER A 389 9.25 -16.11 13.56
CA SER A 389 8.20 -15.31 12.91
C SER A 389 7.40 -16.04 11.82
N ARG A 390 7.61 -17.35 11.65
CA ARG A 390 7.06 -18.12 10.52
C ARG A 390 5.69 -18.75 10.83
N ILE A 391 4.70 -17.93 11.10
CA ILE A 391 3.28 -18.35 10.95
C ILE A 391 2.99 -18.73 9.48
N ASN A 392 3.91 -18.45 8.58
CA ASN A 392 3.88 -18.88 7.18
C ASN A 392 3.96 -20.39 6.94
N ALA A 393 4.42 -21.18 7.90
CA ALA A 393 4.28 -22.64 7.83
C ALA A 393 2.81 -23.09 7.75
N PHE A 394 1.87 -22.22 8.14
CA PHE A 394 0.43 -22.45 7.99
C PHE A 394 -0.15 -21.92 6.68
N LEU A 395 0.64 -21.25 5.84
CA LEU A 395 0.15 -20.51 4.66
C LEU A 395 0.87 -20.89 3.36
N GLU A 396 1.45 -22.09 3.29
CA GLU A 396 1.72 -22.86 2.06
C GLU A 396 2.36 -22.11 0.89
N ARG A 397 3.30 -21.17 1.12
CA ARG A 397 4.08 -20.58 0.03
C ARG A 397 5.56 -20.88 0.21
N PRO A 398 6.25 -21.34 -0.84
CA PRO A 398 7.70 -21.46 -0.80
C PRO A 398 8.36 -20.07 -0.61
N ILE A 399 9.56 -20.08 -0.05
CA ILE A 399 10.31 -18.83 0.23
C ILE A 399 11.29 -18.56 -0.91
N LEU A 400 11.38 -17.27 -1.29
CA LEU A 400 12.42 -16.78 -2.17
C LEU A 400 13.31 -15.81 -1.36
N TYR A 401 14.54 -16.23 -1.06
CA TYR A 401 15.56 -15.36 -0.51
C TYR A 401 16.26 -14.60 -1.63
N CYS A 402 16.47 -13.30 -1.46
CA CYS A 402 17.19 -12.45 -2.42
C CYS A 402 18.19 -11.54 -1.73
N GLU A 403 19.12 -11.00 -2.49
CA GLU A 403 20.03 -9.97 -2.00
C GLU A 403 19.26 -8.68 -1.68
N GLY A 404 19.92 -7.72 -1.03
CA GLY A 404 19.36 -6.43 -0.71
C GLY A 404 18.63 -6.36 0.63
N THR A 405 17.89 -5.27 0.80
CA THR A 405 17.10 -4.94 1.99
C THR A 405 15.64 -4.68 1.60
N GLU A 406 14.80 -4.38 2.58
CA GLU A 406 13.40 -4.03 2.32
C GLU A 406 13.21 -2.75 1.48
N ALA A 407 14.24 -1.91 1.36
CA ALA A 407 14.22 -0.69 0.55
C ALA A 407 14.84 -0.88 -0.85
N SER A 408 15.35 -2.06 -1.17
CA SER A 408 16.05 -2.35 -2.44
C SER A 408 15.09 -2.69 -3.59
N VAL A 409 15.60 -2.71 -4.81
CA VAL A 409 14.84 -3.03 -6.04
C VAL A 409 14.24 -4.42 -5.98
N GLU A 410 14.96 -5.39 -5.46
CA GLU A 410 14.56 -6.79 -5.35
C GLU A 410 13.25 -6.94 -4.55
N SER A 411 13.14 -6.18 -3.45
CA SER A 411 11.96 -6.23 -2.58
C SER A 411 10.70 -5.66 -3.26
N VAL A 412 10.85 -4.89 -4.34
CA VAL A 412 9.74 -4.38 -5.16
C VAL A 412 9.48 -5.25 -6.38
N LEU A 413 10.54 -5.64 -7.08
CA LEU A 413 10.47 -6.34 -8.36
C LEU A 413 10.05 -7.81 -8.19
N TYR A 414 10.65 -8.52 -7.25
CA TYR A 414 10.42 -9.97 -7.12
C TYR A 414 8.99 -10.34 -6.69
N PRO A 415 8.29 -9.59 -5.81
CA PRO A 415 6.86 -9.86 -5.56
C PRO A 415 5.98 -9.72 -6.81
N LEU A 416 6.39 -8.90 -7.78
CA LEU A 416 5.68 -8.74 -9.06
C LEU A 416 5.94 -9.91 -10.00
N LEU A 417 7.18 -10.41 -10.01
CA LEU A 417 7.60 -11.51 -10.88
C LEU A 417 7.23 -12.89 -10.31
N PHE A 418 7.26 -13.05 -9.00
CA PHE A 418 7.08 -14.33 -8.28
C PHE A 418 6.01 -14.23 -7.20
N PRO A 419 4.73 -13.97 -7.57
CA PRO A 419 3.64 -13.82 -6.61
C PRO A 419 3.35 -15.13 -5.84
N GLU A 420 3.80 -16.27 -6.36
CA GLU A 420 3.71 -17.59 -5.72
C GLU A 420 4.68 -17.78 -4.56
N TYR A 421 5.74 -16.99 -4.46
CA TYR A 421 6.74 -17.07 -3.40
C TYR A 421 6.56 -15.98 -2.34
N LYS A 422 7.02 -16.26 -1.12
CA LYS A 422 7.28 -15.23 -0.12
C LYS A 422 8.69 -14.68 -0.33
N ILE A 423 8.80 -13.42 -0.68
CA ILE A 423 10.10 -12.76 -0.90
C ILE A 423 10.69 -12.34 0.46
N VAL A 424 11.95 -12.69 0.70
CA VAL A 424 12.68 -12.36 1.93
C VAL A 424 14.05 -11.80 1.56
N PRO A 425 14.24 -10.47 1.59
CA PRO A 425 15.58 -9.88 1.44
C PRO A 425 16.50 -10.33 2.57
N ALA A 426 17.67 -10.81 2.23
CA ALA A 426 18.58 -11.47 3.17
C ALA A 426 19.93 -10.74 3.32
N GLY A 427 20.07 -9.55 2.75
CA GLY A 427 21.34 -8.80 2.78
C GLY A 427 22.26 -9.16 1.64
N GLY A 428 23.39 -9.81 1.91
CA GLY A 428 24.37 -10.19 0.89
C GLY A 428 24.18 -11.61 0.36
N HIS A 429 24.92 -11.95 -0.70
CA HIS A 429 24.82 -13.28 -1.33
C HIS A 429 25.17 -14.45 -0.39
N GLU A 430 26.09 -14.25 0.57
CA GLU A 430 26.45 -15.30 1.53
C GLU A 430 25.27 -15.65 2.46
N GLU A 431 24.52 -14.65 2.90
CA GLU A 431 23.30 -14.82 3.70
C GLU A 431 22.19 -15.50 2.90
N VAL A 432 21.98 -15.14 1.63
CA VAL A 432 21.01 -15.80 0.74
C VAL A 432 21.34 -17.28 0.62
N ILE A 433 22.61 -17.62 0.34
CA ILE A 433 23.09 -19.00 0.23
C ILE A 433 22.88 -19.76 1.54
N TYR A 434 23.28 -19.16 2.66
CA TYR A 434 23.16 -19.78 3.98
C TYR A 434 21.70 -20.04 4.37
N LEU A 435 20.84 -19.06 4.21
CA LEU A 435 19.42 -19.17 4.58
C LEU A 435 18.69 -20.19 3.69
N THR A 436 18.93 -20.16 2.37
CA THR A 436 18.32 -21.12 1.44
C THR A 436 18.70 -22.55 1.78
N LYS A 437 19.98 -22.83 1.99
CA LYS A 437 20.47 -24.16 2.37
C LYS A 437 19.95 -24.60 3.72
N THR A 438 19.99 -23.72 4.71
CA THR A 438 19.52 -24.03 6.06
C THR A 438 18.03 -24.33 6.06
N TYR A 439 17.22 -23.51 5.35
CA TYR A 439 15.79 -23.74 5.23
C TYR A 439 15.48 -25.10 4.60
N ASN A 440 16.09 -25.38 3.44
CA ASN A 440 15.84 -26.63 2.70
C ASN A 440 16.29 -27.88 3.47
N ARG A 441 17.39 -27.80 4.25
CA ARG A 441 17.83 -28.90 5.11
C ARG A 441 16.90 -29.15 6.31
N THR A 442 16.30 -28.07 6.85
CA THR A 442 15.50 -28.17 8.07
C THR A 442 14.04 -28.46 7.78
N PHE A 443 13.50 -27.90 6.70
CA PHE A 443 12.05 -27.91 6.40
C PHE A 443 11.74 -28.37 4.97
N GLY A 444 12.76 -28.66 4.15
CA GLY A 444 12.55 -28.95 2.73
C GLY A 444 11.76 -30.23 2.50
N ASP A 445 10.58 -30.09 1.92
CA ASP A 445 9.79 -31.16 1.33
C ASP A 445 9.26 -30.72 -0.05
N THR A 446 8.30 -31.42 -0.62
CA THR A 446 7.74 -31.09 -1.94
C THR A 446 6.90 -29.82 -1.96
N THR A 447 6.38 -29.39 -0.82
CA THR A 447 5.51 -28.22 -0.66
C THR A 447 6.21 -27.06 0.07
N HIS A 448 7.15 -27.39 0.98
CA HIS A 448 7.90 -26.42 1.79
C HIS A 448 9.35 -26.39 1.35
N TYR A 449 9.72 -25.44 0.51
CA TYR A 449 11.08 -25.25 0.09
C TYR A 449 11.42 -23.78 -0.06
N ALA A 450 12.69 -23.48 -0.10
CA ALA A 450 13.19 -22.15 -0.41
C ALA A 450 14.04 -22.16 -1.68
N ILE A 451 13.99 -21.08 -2.42
CA ILE A 451 14.94 -20.77 -3.50
C ILE A 451 15.73 -19.52 -3.12
N GLY A 452 16.93 -19.39 -3.65
CA GLY A 452 17.78 -18.21 -3.52
C GLY A 452 18.00 -17.57 -4.88
N ILE A 453 17.87 -16.23 -4.96
CA ILE A 453 18.33 -15.46 -6.12
C ILE A 453 19.45 -14.54 -5.65
N ILE A 454 20.58 -14.63 -6.35
CA ILE A 454 21.78 -13.84 -6.10
C ILE A 454 22.23 -13.12 -7.37
N ASP A 455 22.96 -12.04 -7.19
CA ASP A 455 23.61 -11.37 -8.30
C ASP A 455 24.68 -12.27 -8.93
N TRP A 456 25.00 -12.02 -10.19
CA TRP A 456 25.97 -12.86 -10.92
C TRP A 456 27.35 -12.88 -10.26
N ASP A 457 27.80 -11.77 -9.68
CA ASP A 457 29.05 -11.62 -8.88
C ASP A 457 30.28 -12.34 -9.47
N TYR A 458 30.35 -12.40 -10.79
CA TYR A 458 31.51 -12.96 -11.51
C TYR A 458 31.83 -14.43 -11.19
N LYS A 459 30.79 -15.22 -10.84
CA LYS A 459 30.94 -16.65 -10.53
C LYS A 459 31.23 -17.47 -11.79
N THR A 460 31.99 -18.54 -11.63
CA THR A 460 32.29 -19.49 -12.72
C THR A 460 31.12 -20.43 -12.99
N GLU A 461 31.02 -20.99 -14.19
CA GLU A 461 30.00 -21.98 -14.56
C GLU A 461 29.92 -23.17 -13.59
N ALA A 462 31.07 -23.63 -13.08
CA ALA A 462 31.11 -24.71 -12.10
C ALA A 462 30.46 -24.29 -10.76
N GLN A 463 30.70 -23.05 -10.31
CA GLN A 463 30.10 -22.50 -9.11
C GLN A 463 28.59 -22.32 -9.29
N LEU A 464 28.16 -21.79 -10.44
CA LEU A 464 26.73 -21.62 -10.76
C LEU A 464 25.98 -22.96 -10.78
N SER A 465 26.58 -23.98 -11.41
CA SER A 465 25.99 -25.33 -11.43
C SER A 465 25.90 -25.95 -10.04
N ALA A 466 26.89 -25.74 -9.17
CA ALA A 466 26.84 -26.22 -7.78
C ALA A 466 25.75 -25.52 -6.96
N LEU A 467 25.57 -24.21 -7.14
CA LEU A 467 24.53 -23.44 -6.48
C LEU A 467 23.12 -23.84 -6.96
N LYS A 468 22.95 -24.10 -8.25
CA LYS A 468 21.68 -24.53 -8.84
C LYS A 468 21.18 -25.85 -8.24
N ASN A 469 22.08 -26.79 -7.95
CA ASN A 469 21.74 -28.05 -7.26
C ASN A 469 21.16 -27.84 -5.85
N GLU A 470 21.44 -26.68 -5.24
CA GLU A 470 20.93 -26.27 -3.93
C GLU A 470 19.74 -25.29 -4.04
N LYS A 471 19.11 -25.20 -5.23
CA LYS A 471 18.03 -24.25 -5.56
C LYS A 471 18.41 -22.77 -5.41
N ILE A 472 19.67 -22.43 -5.71
CA ILE A 472 20.17 -21.06 -5.70
C ILE A 472 20.53 -20.67 -7.13
N TYR A 473 19.93 -19.59 -7.60
CA TYR A 473 20.03 -19.12 -8.99
C TYR A 473 20.74 -17.78 -9.02
N ALA A 474 21.65 -17.60 -9.97
CA ALA A 474 22.28 -16.32 -10.19
C ALA A 474 21.60 -15.58 -11.34
N LEU A 475 21.51 -14.26 -11.22
CA LEU A 475 21.03 -13.39 -12.30
C LEU A 475 21.90 -13.58 -13.55
N LYS A 476 21.30 -13.37 -14.73
CA LYS A 476 22.04 -13.37 -16.02
C LYS A 476 22.66 -12.00 -16.33
N VAL A 477 22.60 -11.07 -15.40
CA VAL A 477 23.15 -9.71 -15.43
C VAL A 477 23.93 -9.42 -14.16
N VAL A 478 24.73 -8.34 -14.16
CA VAL A 478 25.63 -8.02 -13.04
C VAL A 478 24.85 -7.73 -11.76
N GLU A 479 23.82 -6.89 -11.82
CA GLU A 479 22.98 -6.47 -10.69
C GLU A 479 21.51 -6.41 -11.13
N VAL A 480 20.58 -6.45 -10.18
CA VAL A 480 19.12 -6.42 -10.47
C VAL A 480 18.70 -5.13 -11.17
N GLU A 481 19.37 -4.01 -10.90
CA GLU A 481 19.09 -2.74 -11.58
C GLU A 481 19.30 -2.82 -13.10
N ASN A 482 20.19 -3.68 -13.57
CA ASN A 482 20.41 -3.91 -15.00
C ASN A 482 19.17 -4.53 -15.67
N VAL A 483 18.38 -5.32 -14.94
CA VAL A 483 17.10 -5.86 -15.44
C VAL A 483 16.14 -4.72 -15.81
N LEU A 484 16.12 -3.65 -15.02
CA LEU A 484 15.26 -2.48 -15.28
C LEU A 484 15.69 -1.67 -16.51
N MET A 485 16.90 -1.93 -17.04
CA MET A 485 17.42 -1.30 -18.25
C MET A 485 17.17 -2.14 -19.51
N ASP A 486 16.39 -3.20 -19.42
CA ASP A 486 16.04 -4.04 -20.58
C ASP A 486 15.33 -3.23 -21.67
N LEU A 487 15.63 -3.53 -22.96
CA LEU A 487 15.04 -2.83 -24.10
C LEU A 487 13.52 -2.89 -24.10
N VAL A 488 12.92 -4.01 -23.68
CA VAL A 488 11.46 -4.16 -23.62
C VAL A 488 10.86 -3.14 -22.64
N LEU A 489 11.52 -2.93 -21.50
CA LEU A 489 11.09 -1.94 -20.52
C LEU A 489 11.35 -0.51 -21.00
N LEU A 490 12.49 -0.25 -21.63
CA LEU A 490 12.83 1.06 -22.18
C LEU A 490 11.85 1.48 -23.30
N GLU A 491 11.47 0.54 -24.17
CA GLU A 491 10.46 0.78 -25.20
C GLU A 491 9.07 0.98 -24.61
N ALA A 492 8.69 0.20 -23.61
CA ALA A 492 7.44 0.38 -22.89
C ALA A 492 7.38 1.75 -22.20
N ALA A 493 8.46 2.15 -21.51
CA ALA A 493 8.57 3.46 -20.88
C ALA A 493 8.53 4.61 -21.90
N LYS A 494 9.22 4.46 -23.04
CA LYS A 494 9.14 5.42 -24.15
C LYS A 494 7.71 5.62 -24.60
N ASN A 495 6.99 4.54 -24.85
CA ASN A 495 5.63 4.58 -25.38
C ASN A 495 4.62 5.16 -24.37
N GLU A 496 4.86 4.96 -23.09
CA GLU A 496 3.95 5.40 -22.01
C GLU A 496 4.23 6.84 -21.54
N PHE A 497 5.51 7.26 -21.48
CA PHE A 497 5.90 8.46 -20.77
C PHE A 497 6.59 9.52 -21.64
N CYS A 498 6.99 9.19 -22.86
CA CYS A 498 7.85 10.06 -23.66
C CYS A 498 7.07 10.71 -24.78
N SER A 499 7.04 12.04 -24.79
CA SER A 499 6.51 12.84 -25.91
C SER A 499 7.55 13.09 -27.01
N ASP A 500 8.85 12.97 -26.67
CA ASP A 500 9.98 13.17 -27.59
C ASP A 500 10.43 11.83 -28.19
N GLY A 501 10.31 11.66 -29.51
CA GLY A 501 10.69 10.44 -30.21
C GLY A 501 12.16 10.01 -30.03
N ASP A 502 13.05 10.92 -29.61
CA ASP A 502 14.49 10.70 -29.48
C ASP A 502 14.96 10.37 -28.07
N CYS A 503 14.09 10.31 -27.08
CA CYS A 503 14.44 10.12 -25.67
C CYS A 503 15.27 8.83 -25.43
N LEU A 504 14.88 7.74 -26.04
CA LEU A 504 15.59 6.45 -25.90
C LEU A 504 17.00 6.50 -26.50
N GLU A 505 17.16 7.14 -27.65
CA GLU A 505 18.46 7.27 -28.30
C GLU A 505 19.38 8.24 -27.52
N LYS A 506 18.83 9.27 -26.87
CA LYS A 506 19.57 10.14 -25.95
C LYS A 506 20.08 9.34 -24.74
N ALA A 507 19.21 8.57 -24.11
CA ALA A 507 19.57 7.72 -22.98
C ALA A 507 20.65 6.70 -23.35
N LYS A 508 20.51 5.99 -24.47
CA LYS A 508 21.53 5.07 -24.96
C LYS A 508 22.87 5.77 -25.19
N ARG A 509 22.89 6.95 -25.82
CA ARG A 509 24.12 7.73 -26.04
C ARG A 509 24.78 8.14 -24.72
N SER A 510 24.01 8.58 -23.73
CA SER A 510 24.52 8.92 -22.38
C SER A 510 25.19 7.71 -21.75
N LEU A 511 24.56 6.55 -21.84
CA LEU A 511 25.03 5.29 -21.29
C LEU A 511 26.30 4.80 -21.98
N PHE A 512 26.34 4.82 -23.33
CA PHE A 512 27.56 4.48 -24.09
C PHE A 512 28.71 5.42 -23.78
N ALA A 513 28.45 6.71 -23.58
CA ALA A 513 29.47 7.69 -23.20
C ALA A 513 30.05 7.42 -21.80
N ASP A 514 29.22 7.04 -20.85
CA ASP A 514 29.69 6.63 -19.50
C ASP A 514 30.54 5.34 -19.58
N CYS A 515 30.05 4.34 -20.28
CA CYS A 515 30.78 3.09 -20.48
C CYS A 515 32.16 3.31 -21.14
N THR A 516 32.21 4.16 -22.16
CA THR A 516 33.48 4.50 -22.84
C THR A 516 34.46 5.18 -21.88
N ARG A 517 33.95 6.04 -20.99
CA ARG A 517 34.81 6.75 -20.01
C ARG A 517 35.34 5.83 -18.92
N ASN A 518 34.53 4.85 -18.49
CA ASN A 518 34.80 4.04 -17.30
C ASN A 518 35.23 2.59 -17.59
N LYS A 519 35.42 2.22 -18.86
CA LYS A 519 35.69 0.82 -19.26
C LYS A 519 36.88 0.18 -18.55
N GLU A 520 37.98 0.93 -18.37
CA GLU A 520 39.18 0.44 -17.66
C GLU A 520 38.90 0.17 -16.18
N TYR A 521 38.14 1.06 -15.52
CA TYR A 521 37.69 0.85 -14.15
C TYR A 521 36.80 -0.39 -14.04
N GLN A 522 35.89 -0.61 -14.96
CA GLN A 522 35.04 -1.78 -15.01
C GLN A 522 35.82 -3.08 -15.23
N ALA A 523 36.77 -3.06 -16.12
CA ALA A 523 37.67 -4.21 -16.34
C ALA A 523 38.52 -4.52 -15.09
N THR A 524 39.01 -3.48 -14.39
CA THR A 524 39.74 -3.64 -13.13
C THR A 524 38.84 -4.22 -12.03
N LYS A 525 37.62 -3.70 -11.87
CA LYS A 525 36.63 -4.20 -10.90
C LYS A 525 36.28 -5.66 -11.17
N TYR A 526 36.03 -6.02 -12.43
CA TYR A 526 35.79 -7.40 -12.85
C TYR A 526 36.94 -8.33 -12.48
N THR A 527 38.15 -7.95 -12.83
CA THR A 527 39.35 -8.76 -12.58
C THR A 527 39.58 -8.97 -11.10
N SER A 528 39.47 -7.90 -10.30
CA SER A 528 39.60 -7.97 -8.84
C SER A 528 38.58 -8.91 -8.21
N ASN A 529 37.28 -8.75 -8.54
CA ASN A 529 36.22 -9.59 -8.00
C ASN A 529 36.33 -11.05 -8.42
N SER A 530 36.70 -11.30 -9.68
CA SER A 530 36.95 -12.65 -10.18
C SER A 530 38.09 -13.37 -9.43
N ILE A 531 39.17 -12.67 -9.14
CA ILE A 531 40.29 -13.19 -8.35
C ILE A 531 39.85 -13.51 -6.93
N VAL A 532 39.17 -12.57 -6.26
CA VAL A 532 38.68 -12.77 -4.90
C VAL A 532 37.73 -13.97 -4.82
N SER A 533 36.77 -14.07 -5.76
CA SER A 533 35.86 -15.21 -5.85
C SER A 533 36.57 -16.55 -6.02
N GLN A 534 37.59 -16.59 -6.90
CA GLN A 534 38.38 -17.80 -7.14
C GLN A 534 39.25 -18.20 -5.93
N ILE A 535 39.80 -17.23 -5.20
CA ILE A 535 40.54 -17.50 -3.95
C ILE A 535 39.59 -18.07 -2.89
N LYS A 536 38.48 -17.40 -2.65
CA LYS A 536 37.45 -17.84 -1.65
C LYS A 536 36.96 -19.26 -1.95
N SER A 537 36.66 -19.58 -3.19
CA SER A 537 36.15 -20.91 -3.58
C SER A 537 37.21 -22.03 -3.52
N GLY A 538 38.47 -21.68 -3.55
CA GLY A 538 39.57 -22.64 -3.55
C GLY A 538 40.16 -22.93 -2.16
N ILE A 539 39.77 -22.19 -1.13
CA ILE A 539 40.27 -22.35 0.24
C ILE A 539 39.14 -22.92 1.10
N SER A 540 39.20 -24.22 1.40
CA SER A 540 38.30 -24.87 2.36
C SER A 540 38.86 -24.72 3.77
N PRO A 541 38.05 -24.33 4.77
CA PRO A 541 38.42 -24.34 6.20
C PRO A 541 38.71 -25.77 6.71
N GLU A 542 38.11 -26.77 6.07
CA GLU A 542 38.20 -28.17 6.47
C GLU A 542 39.33 -28.92 5.71
N GLY A 543 40.57 -28.86 6.22
CA GLY A 543 41.59 -29.85 5.91
C GLY A 543 42.50 -29.59 4.72
N GLY A 544 42.75 -28.34 4.36
CA GLY A 544 43.83 -28.02 3.40
C GLY A 544 45.20 -27.85 4.07
N SER A 545 46.26 -28.46 3.51
CA SER A 545 47.62 -28.12 3.98
C SER A 545 47.97 -26.68 3.60
N ILE A 546 48.81 -26.02 4.38
CA ILE A 546 49.25 -24.64 4.11
C ILE A 546 49.90 -24.52 2.73
N GLU A 547 50.57 -25.60 2.25
CA GLU A 547 51.14 -25.67 0.91
C GLU A 547 50.09 -25.62 -0.18
N ARG A 548 48.95 -26.31 -0.01
CA ARG A 548 47.82 -26.25 -0.93
C ARG A 548 47.23 -24.84 -1.01
N ILE A 549 47.09 -24.18 0.13
CA ILE A 549 46.56 -22.79 0.19
C ILE A 549 47.52 -21.85 -0.55
N LYS A 550 48.84 -21.96 -0.28
CA LYS A 550 49.86 -21.16 -0.96
C LYS A 550 49.84 -21.40 -2.47
N GLN A 551 49.80 -22.68 -2.90
CA GLN A 551 49.75 -23.03 -4.30
C GLN A 551 48.52 -22.44 -4.99
N ARG A 552 47.35 -22.53 -4.36
CA ARG A 552 46.12 -21.99 -4.91
C ARG A 552 46.15 -20.46 -5.06
N ILE A 553 46.67 -19.76 -4.07
CA ILE A 553 46.87 -18.31 -4.16
C ILE A 553 47.82 -17.96 -5.30
N GLN A 554 48.95 -18.68 -5.44
CA GLN A 554 49.87 -18.47 -6.53
C GLN A 554 49.25 -18.73 -7.91
N ASP A 555 48.46 -19.81 -8.06
CA ASP A 555 47.81 -20.17 -9.32
C ASP A 555 46.76 -19.14 -9.75
N VAL A 556 46.03 -18.55 -8.79
CA VAL A 556 44.99 -17.55 -9.06
C VAL A 556 45.59 -16.15 -9.27
N CYS A 557 46.66 -15.83 -8.53
CA CYS A 557 47.32 -14.53 -8.61
C CYS A 557 48.49 -14.51 -9.63
N ASP A 558 48.59 -15.52 -10.51
CA ASP A 558 49.55 -15.49 -11.62
C ASP A 558 49.33 -14.27 -12.51
N ILE A 559 50.34 -13.44 -12.67
CA ILE A 559 50.28 -12.17 -13.40
C ILE A 559 49.72 -12.37 -14.81
N THR A 560 50.12 -13.45 -15.48
CA THR A 560 49.66 -13.75 -16.84
C THR A 560 48.17 -14.04 -16.91
N LYS A 561 47.59 -14.68 -15.88
CA LYS A 561 46.15 -14.92 -15.76
C LYS A 561 45.38 -13.65 -15.38
N VAL A 562 45.96 -12.82 -14.52
CA VAL A 562 45.37 -11.52 -14.14
C VAL A 562 45.28 -10.60 -15.35
N ASP A 563 46.38 -10.47 -16.11
CA ASP A 563 46.42 -9.68 -17.34
C ASP A 563 45.46 -10.22 -18.40
N ALA A 564 45.33 -11.55 -18.52
CA ALA A 564 44.39 -12.17 -19.45
C ALA A 564 42.95 -11.83 -19.12
N LEU A 565 42.53 -11.95 -17.85
CA LEU A 565 41.18 -11.58 -17.39
C LEU A 565 40.86 -10.11 -17.64
N TYR A 566 41.80 -9.22 -17.33
CA TYR A 566 41.64 -7.79 -17.57
C TYR A 566 41.50 -7.47 -19.06
N ASN A 567 42.41 -8.00 -19.89
CA ASN A 567 42.41 -7.72 -21.32
C ASN A 567 41.17 -8.31 -22.02
N GLU A 568 40.77 -9.52 -21.64
CA GLU A 568 39.56 -10.16 -22.17
C GLU A 568 38.32 -9.30 -21.87
N ARG A 569 38.18 -8.84 -20.62
CA ARG A 569 37.04 -7.99 -20.23
C ARG A 569 37.03 -6.65 -20.97
N LEU A 570 38.20 -6.03 -21.09
CA LEU A 570 38.37 -4.78 -21.81
C LEU A 570 38.04 -4.96 -23.31
N GLN A 571 38.45 -6.08 -23.90
CA GLN A 571 38.14 -6.41 -25.30
C GLN A 571 36.64 -6.56 -25.52
N TYR A 572 35.90 -7.26 -24.64
CA TYR A 572 34.43 -7.35 -24.73
C TYR A 572 33.75 -5.98 -24.63
N LEU A 573 34.18 -5.14 -23.69
CA LEU A 573 33.63 -3.79 -23.56
C LEU A 573 33.89 -2.95 -24.82
N ASP A 574 35.10 -2.99 -25.37
CA ASP A 574 35.46 -2.27 -26.60
C ASP A 574 34.69 -2.78 -27.84
N GLU A 575 34.47 -4.08 -27.94
CA GLU A 575 33.69 -4.69 -29.02
C GLU A 575 32.24 -4.24 -28.94
N TYR A 576 31.58 -4.36 -27.78
CA TYR A 576 30.18 -3.99 -27.61
C TYR A 576 29.95 -2.49 -27.80
N LEU A 577 30.88 -1.65 -27.35
CA LEU A 577 30.84 -0.20 -27.58
C LEU A 577 30.96 0.15 -29.06
N ARG A 578 31.93 -0.49 -29.77
CA ARG A 578 32.17 -0.26 -31.20
C ARG A 578 30.99 -0.71 -32.05
N GLU A 579 30.39 -1.85 -31.71
CA GLU A 579 29.29 -2.44 -32.48
C GLU A 579 27.91 -1.91 -32.07
N GLY A 580 27.83 -1.08 -31.02
CA GLY A 580 26.55 -0.55 -30.52
C GLY A 580 25.65 -1.61 -29.88
N ARG A 581 26.24 -2.68 -29.31
CA ARG A 581 25.51 -3.81 -28.72
C ARG A 581 25.00 -3.48 -27.33
N PHE A 582 23.89 -2.77 -27.29
CA PHE A 582 23.31 -2.24 -26.06
C PHE A 582 22.97 -3.33 -25.03
N GLU A 583 22.29 -4.39 -25.43
CA GLU A 583 21.86 -5.46 -24.50
C GLU A 583 23.04 -6.22 -23.91
N ASP A 584 24.08 -6.51 -24.73
CA ASP A 584 25.28 -7.16 -24.23
C ASP A 584 26.05 -6.27 -23.25
N LEU A 585 26.06 -4.95 -23.50
CA LEU A 585 26.69 -3.99 -22.61
C LEU A 585 25.92 -3.90 -21.28
N VAL A 586 24.59 -3.79 -21.32
CA VAL A 586 23.74 -3.79 -20.12
C VAL A 586 23.94 -5.07 -19.30
N ARG A 587 24.15 -6.20 -19.94
CA ARG A 587 24.36 -7.48 -19.26
C ARG A 587 25.62 -7.51 -18.41
N ILE A 588 26.71 -6.87 -18.86
CA ILE A 588 28.03 -7.02 -18.26
C ILE A 588 28.56 -5.79 -17.52
N TYR A 589 27.98 -4.62 -17.73
CA TYR A 589 28.44 -3.36 -17.14
C TYR A 589 27.74 -3.10 -15.82
N ASP A 590 28.50 -2.76 -14.79
CA ASP A 590 27.99 -2.34 -13.49
C ASP A 590 27.63 -0.86 -13.54
N PHE A 591 26.34 -0.56 -13.54
CA PHE A 591 25.81 0.81 -13.55
C PHE A 591 25.62 1.37 -12.14
N GLY A 592 25.76 0.54 -11.12
CA GLY A 592 25.45 0.87 -9.72
C GLY A 592 23.95 1.11 -9.49
N HIS A 593 23.56 1.32 -8.24
CA HIS A 593 22.17 1.37 -7.83
C HIS A 593 21.34 2.58 -8.34
N ASN A 594 21.97 3.62 -8.90
CA ASN A 594 21.26 4.79 -9.40
C ASN A 594 21.25 4.86 -10.93
N ILE A 595 20.39 4.06 -11.55
CA ILE A 595 20.19 4.05 -13.01
C ILE A 595 19.42 5.28 -13.52
N ASN A 596 18.71 6.00 -12.66
CA ASN A 596 17.99 7.23 -13.04
C ASN A 596 18.89 8.26 -13.73
N ARG A 597 20.17 8.35 -13.33
CA ARG A 597 21.15 9.26 -13.93
C ARG A 597 21.31 9.09 -15.44
N PHE A 598 21.03 7.91 -15.98
CA PHE A 598 21.13 7.60 -17.41
C PHE A 598 19.79 7.67 -18.14
N LEU A 599 18.69 7.50 -17.40
CA LEU A 599 17.38 7.23 -17.96
C LEU A 599 16.37 8.37 -17.70
N ASN A 600 16.80 9.47 -17.05
CA ASN A 600 15.94 10.64 -16.85
C ASN A 600 15.51 11.31 -18.16
N ASP A 601 16.28 11.12 -19.27
CA ASP A 601 15.86 11.56 -20.61
C ASP A 601 14.67 10.76 -21.16
N VAL A 602 14.43 9.53 -20.67
CA VAL A 602 13.24 8.74 -20.98
C VAL A 602 12.07 9.20 -20.13
N VAL A 603 12.27 9.25 -18.81
CA VAL A 603 11.29 9.77 -17.86
C VAL A 603 11.98 10.11 -16.52
N ASN A 604 11.60 11.20 -15.89
CA ASN A 604 12.07 11.55 -14.55
C ASN A 604 11.72 10.45 -13.55
N ASN A 605 12.65 10.10 -12.65
CA ASN A 605 12.51 9.00 -11.69
C ASN A 605 12.18 7.66 -12.38
N TYR A 606 12.90 7.35 -13.44
CA TYR A 606 12.69 6.16 -14.28
C TYR A 606 12.48 4.89 -13.46
N GLN A 607 13.37 4.61 -12.50
CA GLN A 607 13.34 3.38 -11.70
C GLN A 607 11.98 3.17 -10.99
N SER A 608 11.45 4.20 -10.34
CA SER A 608 10.16 4.12 -9.65
C SER A 608 8.99 4.01 -10.64
N ARG A 609 9.06 4.70 -11.77
CA ARG A 609 7.99 4.66 -12.77
C ARG A 609 7.95 3.34 -13.54
N ILE A 610 9.11 2.78 -13.87
CA ILE A 610 9.17 1.49 -14.57
C ILE A 610 8.69 0.34 -13.68
N LEU A 611 9.00 0.34 -12.39
CA LEU A 611 8.47 -0.65 -11.45
C LEU A 611 6.95 -0.60 -11.36
N ARG A 612 6.35 0.59 -11.38
CA ARG A 612 4.88 0.75 -11.46
C ARG A 612 4.30 0.30 -12.80
N LEU A 613 5.02 0.51 -13.90
CA LEU A 613 4.59 0.03 -15.19
C LEU A 613 4.60 -1.50 -15.25
N ILE A 614 5.65 -2.14 -14.70
CA ILE A 614 5.73 -3.60 -14.55
C ILE A 614 4.56 -4.12 -13.69
N GLU A 615 4.21 -3.43 -12.59
CA GLU A 615 3.07 -3.82 -11.74
C GLU A 615 1.74 -3.87 -12.50
N ARG A 616 1.54 -2.98 -13.49
CA ARG A 616 0.29 -2.88 -14.27
C ARG A 616 0.25 -3.79 -15.49
N ARG A 617 1.40 -4.28 -15.95
CA ARG A 617 1.57 -4.97 -17.22
C ARG A 617 2.14 -6.37 -17.06
N THR A 618 1.26 -7.35 -17.08
CA THR A 618 1.62 -8.78 -16.97
C THR A 618 2.50 -9.26 -18.12
N ASP A 619 2.35 -8.70 -19.31
CA ASP A 619 3.20 -9.00 -20.46
C ASP A 619 4.68 -8.62 -20.22
N LEU A 620 4.94 -7.51 -19.50
CA LEU A 620 6.30 -7.12 -19.12
C LEU A 620 6.86 -8.06 -18.03
N GLN A 621 6.03 -8.46 -17.07
CA GLN A 621 6.41 -9.43 -16.04
C GLN A 621 6.82 -10.77 -16.67
N GLU A 622 6.03 -11.29 -17.61
CA GLU A 622 6.31 -12.52 -18.32
C GLU A 622 7.59 -12.42 -19.19
N ALA A 623 7.78 -11.30 -19.87
CA ALA A 623 8.97 -11.05 -20.69
C ALA A 623 10.24 -11.07 -19.82
N LEU A 624 10.24 -10.41 -18.67
CA LEU A 624 11.37 -10.40 -17.73
C LEU A 624 11.63 -11.79 -17.14
N LYS A 625 10.56 -12.47 -16.70
CA LYS A 625 10.63 -13.84 -16.16
C LYS A 625 11.28 -14.79 -17.18
N SER A 626 10.80 -14.78 -18.41
CA SER A 626 11.35 -15.61 -19.48
C SER A 626 12.81 -15.30 -19.80
N LYS A 627 13.21 -14.03 -19.82
CA LYS A 627 14.56 -13.61 -20.23
C LYS A 627 15.61 -13.84 -19.14
N TYR A 628 15.31 -13.44 -17.90
CA TYR A 628 16.29 -13.39 -16.82
C TYR A 628 16.17 -14.52 -15.80
N TYR A 629 14.99 -15.10 -15.66
CA TYR A 629 14.66 -16.05 -14.59
C TYR A 629 14.09 -17.38 -15.12
N SER A 630 14.34 -17.70 -16.38
CA SER A 630 13.83 -18.92 -17.05
C SER A 630 14.26 -20.25 -16.41
N GLU A 631 15.19 -20.23 -15.47
CA GLU A 631 15.67 -21.40 -14.74
C GLU A 631 14.93 -21.63 -13.42
N ILE A 632 14.11 -20.68 -13.01
CA ILE A 632 13.30 -20.74 -11.78
C ILE A 632 11.91 -21.27 -12.18
N GLU A 633 11.60 -22.49 -11.77
CA GLU A 633 10.30 -23.13 -11.97
C GLU A 633 9.31 -22.78 -10.87
#